data_5a773436aa3e3c67fab6a879551eaa80
#
_entry.id   5a773436aa3e3c67fab6a879551eaa80
#
_cell.length_a   1.000
_cell.length_b   1.000
_cell.length_c   1.000
_cell.angle_alpha   90.00
_cell.angle_beta   90.00
_cell.angle_gamma   90.00
#
_symmetry.space_group_name_H-M   'P 1'
#
loop_
_entity.id
_entity.type
_entity.pdbx_description
1 polymer ?
#
loop_
_entity_poly.entity_id
_entity_poly.type
_entity_poly.pdbx_seq_one_letter_code
_entity_poly.pdbx_strand_id
1 'polypeptide(L)'
;MEQYNVTGMSCAACQTRVEKAVSKVPGVTSCAVSLLTNSMGVEGTASPAEIIAAVENAGYGASKKGEKGSTSQSASTAEYEEMLKDKETPIMKRRLVSSVLLLIPLMYFSMGHMMWGWPLPKFFEGNHIAMGLVQLLLTIAVMVINQKFFISGFKSLWHKAPNMDTLVALGSTASFVYSVYALFAMTGAQVQGDMDAVMSYMHEFYFESAAMILTLITVGKMLESISKGKTTDALKSLMKLAPKTAVLLRDGKEVEVGIDQVKKGDHFIVRPGENIPVDGVVLEGTSAVNESALTGESIPVDKEAGDRVSAATLNQSGFLTCEATRVGEDTTLSQIIQMVSDAAATKAPIAKVADKVSGIFVPAVICIALATIVIWLFAGESVGFALARGISVLVISCPCALGLATPVAIMVGNGMGAKHGTMFKTAVSLEKTGKTQIVALDKTGTITSGEPQVTDLVPADGVSEEELLKGAFALEQKSEHPLARAILALAEEKGLAREEVSDFSALPGNGLVAKRNGKELCGGNRALITKKAVLSKQMEEQAAKLSEEGKTPLFFSEDGKMLGMIAVADVIKEDSPRAVKELQNMGIRVVMLTGDNERTARAIGAQAGVDEVIAGVLPDGKEAVISRLKEKGKVAMVGDGINDAPALTSADIGIAIGAGTDIAIDAADVVLMKSRLSDVPAAIRLSRATLRNIHENLFWAFIYNIIGIPLAAGVWIPLFGWKLNPMFGAAAMSLSSFCVVTNALRLNLFRMHDASKDKRIKNEIPKEDLNMTTEQGMVKTMTIEGMMCGHCEARVKKTLEAIEGVASAEVSHEKGTAVVTLTAPVSDDVLKTAVEAQDYTVKGIQ
;
A
#
# COMPACT_ATOMS: atom_id res chain seq x y z
N MET A 1 0.76 -7.90 -13.91
CA MET A 1 -0.72 -7.89 -13.81
C MET A 1 -1.31 -7.12 -15.00
N GLU A 2 -2.11 -7.73 -15.88
CA GLU A 2 -2.79 -7.04 -16.98
C GLU A 2 -4.03 -6.29 -16.46
N GLN A 3 -4.27 -5.09 -16.98
CA GLN A 3 -5.42 -4.28 -16.57
C GLN A 3 -6.48 -4.18 -17.68
N TYR A 4 -7.75 -4.22 -17.27
CA TYR A 4 -8.93 -4.11 -18.13
C TYR A 4 -9.90 -3.08 -17.57
N ASN A 5 -10.57 -2.34 -18.44
CA ASN A 5 -11.71 -1.50 -18.08
C ASN A 5 -12.96 -2.38 -18.09
N VAL A 6 -13.77 -2.33 -17.03
CA VAL A 6 -15.02 -3.09 -16.92
C VAL A 6 -16.20 -2.14 -16.79
N THR A 7 -17.21 -2.30 -17.64
CA THR A 7 -18.39 -1.42 -17.67
C THR A 7 -19.66 -2.18 -17.28
N GLY A 8 -20.64 -1.46 -16.71
CA GLY A 8 -21.93 -2.02 -16.31
C GLY A 8 -22.02 -2.54 -14.89
N MET A 9 -20.95 -2.45 -14.10
CA MET A 9 -20.98 -2.81 -12.68
C MET A 9 -21.65 -1.71 -11.85
N SER A 10 -22.56 -2.08 -10.95
CA SER A 10 -23.28 -1.13 -10.09
C SER A 10 -23.13 -1.42 -8.60
N CYS A 11 -22.61 -2.59 -8.21
CA CYS A 11 -22.49 -2.98 -6.81
C CYS A 11 -21.46 -4.11 -6.61
N ALA A 12 -21.13 -4.41 -5.34
CA ALA A 12 -20.18 -5.46 -4.97
C ALA A 12 -20.57 -6.86 -5.49
N ALA A 13 -21.87 -7.17 -5.60
CA ALA A 13 -22.31 -8.44 -6.19
C ALA A 13 -21.96 -8.57 -7.68
N CYS A 14 -22.02 -7.46 -8.44
CA CYS A 14 -21.57 -7.40 -9.82
C CYS A 14 -20.07 -7.68 -9.93
N GLN A 15 -19.29 -7.05 -9.07
CA GLN A 15 -17.85 -7.20 -8.96
C GLN A 15 -17.45 -8.66 -8.70
N THR A 16 -18.03 -9.29 -7.67
CA THR A 16 -17.79 -10.71 -7.34
C THR A 16 -18.15 -11.65 -8.49
N ARG A 17 -19.17 -11.30 -9.27
CA ARG A 17 -19.56 -12.11 -10.41
C ARG A 17 -18.55 -12.05 -11.55
N VAL A 18 -18.06 -10.86 -11.88
CA VAL A 18 -17.00 -10.69 -12.89
C VAL A 18 -15.77 -11.47 -12.46
N GLU A 19 -15.35 -11.35 -11.20
CA GLU A 19 -14.20 -12.10 -10.66
C GLU A 19 -14.38 -13.61 -10.80
N LYS A 20 -15.55 -14.13 -10.41
CA LYS A 20 -15.84 -15.58 -10.55
C LYS A 20 -15.86 -16.05 -11.99
N ALA A 21 -16.29 -15.21 -12.93
CA ALA A 21 -16.32 -15.56 -14.35
C ALA A 21 -14.89 -15.63 -14.90
N VAL A 22 -14.08 -14.63 -14.63
CA VAL A 22 -12.70 -14.53 -15.10
C VAL A 22 -11.78 -15.54 -14.41
N SER A 23 -11.94 -15.78 -13.12
CA SER A 23 -11.14 -16.80 -12.38
C SER A 23 -11.39 -18.24 -12.84
N LYS A 24 -12.43 -18.49 -13.66
CA LYS A 24 -12.68 -19.80 -14.27
C LYS A 24 -12.00 -19.98 -15.63
N VAL A 25 -11.46 -18.92 -16.19
CA VAL A 25 -10.75 -18.99 -17.48
C VAL A 25 -9.43 -19.74 -17.27
N PRO A 26 -9.15 -20.78 -18.05
CA PRO A 26 -7.89 -21.50 -17.97
C PRO A 26 -6.70 -20.57 -18.14
N GLY A 27 -5.71 -20.68 -17.29
CA GLY A 27 -4.51 -19.82 -17.30
C GLY A 27 -4.62 -18.52 -16.46
N VAL A 28 -5.76 -18.23 -15.84
CA VAL A 28 -5.88 -17.13 -14.87
C VAL A 28 -5.46 -17.61 -13.48
N THR A 29 -4.43 -17.01 -12.91
CA THR A 29 -3.93 -17.28 -11.55
C THR A 29 -4.58 -16.40 -10.50
N SER A 30 -4.78 -15.12 -10.81
CA SER A 30 -5.52 -14.20 -9.96
C SER A 30 -6.35 -13.22 -10.76
N CYS A 31 -7.47 -12.79 -10.18
CA CYS A 31 -8.34 -11.75 -10.75
C CYS A 31 -8.86 -10.88 -9.61
N ALA A 32 -8.65 -9.57 -9.72
CA ALA A 32 -9.20 -8.58 -8.81
C ALA A 32 -9.97 -7.53 -9.60
N VAL A 33 -11.22 -7.27 -9.22
CA VAL A 33 -12.07 -6.27 -9.86
C VAL A 33 -12.31 -5.12 -8.90
N SER A 34 -12.22 -3.90 -9.36
CA SER A 34 -12.50 -2.68 -8.60
C SER A 34 -13.76 -1.98 -9.11
N LEU A 35 -14.79 -1.93 -8.27
CA LEU A 35 -15.99 -1.15 -8.54
C LEU A 35 -15.72 0.36 -8.52
N LEU A 36 -14.68 0.79 -7.80
CA LEU A 36 -14.37 2.20 -7.58
C LEU A 36 -13.74 2.82 -8.83
N THR A 37 -12.81 2.09 -9.45
CA THR A 37 -12.10 2.51 -10.66
C THR A 37 -12.70 1.93 -11.94
N ASN A 38 -13.75 1.10 -11.83
CA ASN A 38 -14.33 0.34 -12.95
C ASN A 38 -13.27 -0.44 -13.74
N SER A 39 -12.27 -0.98 -13.04
CA SER A 39 -11.14 -1.71 -13.61
C SER A 39 -11.04 -3.12 -13.06
N MET A 40 -10.29 -3.95 -13.76
CA MET A 40 -9.98 -5.32 -13.38
C MET A 40 -8.52 -5.60 -13.66
N GLY A 41 -7.80 -6.12 -12.65
CA GLY A 41 -6.46 -6.64 -12.78
C GLY A 41 -6.50 -8.17 -12.88
N VAL A 42 -5.81 -8.73 -13.86
CA VAL A 42 -5.73 -10.19 -14.09
C VAL A 42 -4.27 -10.60 -14.16
N GLU A 43 -3.93 -11.67 -13.46
CA GLU A 43 -2.64 -12.34 -13.56
C GLU A 43 -2.81 -13.74 -14.12
N GLY A 44 -1.89 -14.14 -14.97
CA GLY A 44 -1.91 -15.44 -15.60
C GLY A 44 -1.46 -15.41 -17.05
N THR A 45 -1.67 -16.52 -17.76
CA THR A 45 -1.28 -16.73 -19.15
C THR A 45 -2.47 -16.75 -20.12
N ALA A 46 -3.71 -16.48 -19.62
CA ALA A 46 -4.91 -16.45 -20.44
C ALA A 46 -4.90 -15.29 -21.44
N SER A 47 -5.45 -15.52 -22.63
CA SER A 47 -5.49 -14.49 -23.68
C SER A 47 -6.48 -13.36 -23.33
N PRO A 48 -6.20 -12.10 -23.73
CA PRO A 48 -7.11 -10.99 -23.51
C PRO A 48 -8.53 -11.23 -24.09
N ALA A 49 -8.63 -11.92 -25.23
CA ALA A 49 -9.91 -12.22 -25.86
C ALA A 49 -10.77 -13.17 -25.00
N GLU A 50 -10.16 -14.18 -24.38
CA GLU A 50 -10.87 -15.12 -23.49
C GLU A 50 -11.34 -14.42 -22.22
N ILE A 51 -10.52 -13.52 -21.66
CA ILE A 51 -10.85 -12.72 -20.48
C ILE A 51 -12.04 -11.79 -20.78
N ILE A 52 -12.00 -11.07 -21.91
CA ILE A 52 -13.09 -10.19 -22.34
C ILE A 52 -14.38 -10.98 -22.57
N ALA A 53 -14.31 -12.10 -23.28
CA ALA A 53 -15.46 -12.97 -23.52
C ALA A 53 -16.06 -13.51 -22.20
N ALA A 54 -15.26 -13.85 -21.21
CA ALA A 54 -15.75 -14.27 -19.89
C ALA A 54 -16.52 -13.17 -19.16
N VAL A 55 -16.07 -11.92 -19.26
CA VAL A 55 -16.76 -10.76 -18.69
C VAL A 55 -18.07 -10.48 -19.42
N GLU A 56 -18.09 -10.55 -20.75
CA GLU A 56 -19.28 -10.35 -21.58
C GLU A 56 -20.33 -11.44 -21.33
N ASN A 57 -19.91 -12.70 -21.21
CA ASN A 57 -20.78 -13.81 -20.84
C ASN A 57 -21.36 -13.65 -19.42
N ALA A 58 -20.66 -12.98 -18.53
CA ALA A 58 -21.18 -12.60 -17.22
C ALA A 58 -22.20 -11.45 -17.29
N GLY A 59 -22.35 -10.81 -18.43
CA GLY A 59 -23.34 -9.74 -18.67
C GLY A 59 -22.80 -8.33 -18.52
N TYR A 60 -21.47 -8.13 -18.52
CA TYR A 60 -20.76 -6.85 -18.38
C TYR A 60 -19.90 -6.59 -19.62
N GLY A 61 -19.48 -5.35 -19.84
CA GLY A 61 -18.52 -5.02 -20.89
C GLY A 61 -17.10 -5.01 -20.36
N ALA A 62 -16.13 -5.44 -21.18
CA ALA A 62 -14.71 -5.32 -20.88
C ALA A 62 -13.90 -4.86 -22.09
N SER A 63 -12.79 -4.16 -21.83
CA SER A 63 -11.78 -3.79 -22.82
C SER A 63 -10.40 -3.79 -22.17
N LYS A 64 -9.38 -4.29 -22.89
CA LYS A 64 -8.00 -4.25 -22.40
C LYS A 64 -7.52 -2.80 -22.35
N LYS A 65 -6.83 -2.43 -21.28
CA LYS A 65 -6.24 -1.11 -21.13
C LYS A 65 -5.00 -1.04 -22.02
N GLY A 66 -4.91 -0.03 -22.90
CA GLY A 66 -3.80 0.14 -23.83
C GLY A 66 -4.04 -0.34 -25.28
N GLU A 67 -5.21 -0.93 -25.63
CA GLU A 67 -5.50 -1.45 -26.99
C GLU A 67 -6.35 -0.49 -27.85
N LYS A 68 -6.08 0.79 -27.87
CA LYS A 68 -6.59 1.66 -28.95
C LYS A 68 -5.41 2.17 -29.78
N GLY A 69 -5.33 1.55 -30.95
CA GLY A 69 -4.63 1.85 -32.17
C GLY A 69 -3.53 2.93 -32.15
N SER A 70 -2.32 2.49 -32.51
CA SER A 70 -1.21 3.20 -33.17
C SER A 70 -0.71 4.52 -32.60
N THR A 71 0.62 4.52 -32.36
CA THR A 71 1.51 5.68 -32.36
C THR A 71 1.24 6.79 -31.34
N SER A 72 1.56 6.53 -30.08
CA SER A 72 2.32 7.48 -29.23
C SER A 72 2.39 6.95 -27.80
N GLN A 73 3.58 6.87 -27.25
CA GLN A 73 3.91 6.54 -25.84
C GLN A 73 3.37 7.56 -24.81
N SER A 74 2.64 8.58 -25.24
CA SER A 74 2.08 9.66 -24.41
C SER A 74 0.66 9.44 -23.90
N ALA A 75 0.07 8.28 -24.12
CA ALA A 75 -1.35 8.02 -23.80
C ALA A 75 -1.65 7.85 -22.31
N SER A 76 -0.64 7.58 -21.46
CA SER A 76 -0.88 7.10 -20.09
C SER A 76 -1.47 8.15 -19.15
N THR A 77 -0.90 9.34 -19.05
CA THR A 77 -1.36 10.37 -18.09
C THR A 77 -2.70 10.99 -18.49
N ALA A 78 -2.89 11.24 -19.80
CA ALA A 78 -4.14 11.77 -20.32
C ALA A 78 -5.29 10.75 -20.24
N GLU A 79 -5.01 9.46 -20.42
CA GLU A 79 -5.97 8.37 -20.30
C GLU A 79 -6.40 8.18 -18.84
N TYR A 80 -5.46 8.27 -17.88
CA TYR A 80 -5.76 8.28 -16.45
C TYR A 80 -6.60 9.51 -16.05
N GLU A 81 -6.27 10.69 -16.58
CA GLU A 81 -7.03 11.91 -16.32
C GLU A 81 -8.47 11.79 -16.83
N GLU A 82 -8.68 11.17 -17.98
CA GLU A 82 -10.02 10.92 -18.54
C GLU A 82 -10.79 9.85 -17.75
N MET A 83 -10.12 8.81 -17.24
CA MET A 83 -10.73 7.80 -16.37
C MET A 83 -11.18 8.37 -15.03
N LEU A 84 -10.44 9.31 -14.46
CA LEU A 84 -10.77 9.95 -13.20
C LEU A 84 -11.79 11.09 -13.33
N LYS A 85 -12.17 11.49 -14.54
CA LYS A 85 -13.27 12.44 -14.75
C LYS A 85 -14.59 11.86 -14.26
N ASP A 86 -15.25 12.57 -13.37
CA ASP A 86 -16.58 12.23 -12.89
C ASP A 86 -17.64 12.45 -13.99
N LYS A 87 -17.88 11.40 -14.76
CA LYS A 87 -18.91 11.39 -15.81
C LYS A 87 -20.30 10.99 -15.26
N GLU A 88 -20.35 10.38 -14.08
CA GLU A 88 -21.61 9.83 -13.52
C GLU A 88 -22.39 10.87 -12.70
N THR A 89 -21.74 11.69 -11.89
CA THR A 89 -22.41 12.68 -11.04
C THR A 89 -23.28 13.66 -11.83
N PRO A 90 -22.89 14.24 -12.97
CA PRO A 90 -23.74 15.14 -13.76
C PRO A 90 -25.02 14.44 -14.26
N ILE A 91 -24.89 13.18 -14.70
CA ILE A 91 -26.03 12.38 -15.18
C ILE A 91 -27.00 12.08 -14.04
N MET A 92 -26.46 11.67 -12.88
CA MET A 92 -27.26 11.39 -11.68
C MET A 92 -27.94 12.63 -11.14
N LYS A 93 -27.24 13.76 -11.13
CA LYS A 93 -27.82 15.07 -10.72
C LYS A 93 -29.01 15.42 -11.60
N ARG A 94 -28.90 15.30 -12.92
CA ARG A 94 -30.00 15.57 -13.85
C ARG A 94 -31.19 14.64 -13.59
N ARG A 95 -30.97 13.32 -13.43
CA ARG A 95 -32.01 12.35 -13.09
C ARG A 95 -32.70 12.69 -11.77
N LEU A 96 -31.92 13.01 -10.75
CA LEU A 96 -32.44 13.36 -9.44
C LEU A 96 -33.33 14.60 -9.51
N VAL A 97 -32.86 15.69 -10.12
CA VAL A 97 -33.63 16.93 -10.25
C VAL A 97 -34.95 16.67 -10.98
N SER A 98 -34.92 15.93 -12.10
CA SER A 98 -36.13 15.58 -12.84
C SER A 98 -37.10 14.70 -12.02
N SER A 99 -36.58 13.72 -11.25
CA SER A 99 -37.39 12.88 -10.38
C SER A 99 -38.02 13.67 -9.22
N VAL A 100 -37.28 14.58 -8.60
CA VAL A 100 -37.78 15.43 -7.50
C VAL A 100 -38.88 16.38 -8.00
N LEU A 101 -38.71 16.98 -9.18
CA LEU A 101 -39.71 17.86 -9.80
C LEU A 101 -41.06 17.14 -10.02
N LEU A 102 -41.04 15.85 -10.36
CA LEU A 102 -42.23 15.03 -10.54
C LEU A 102 -42.78 14.46 -9.22
N LEU A 103 -41.88 14.24 -8.26
CA LEU A 103 -42.24 13.70 -6.94
C LEU A 103 -43.00 14.74 -6.09
N ILE A 104 -42.66 16.02 -6.17
CA ILE A 104 -43.32 17.09 -5.41
C ILE A 104 -44.85 17.11 -5.67
N PRO A 105 -45.31 17.20 -6.94
CA PRO A 105 -46.77 17.14 -7.20
C PRO A 105 -47.34 15.76 -6.84
N LEU A 106 -46.64 14.67 -7.02
CA LEU A 106 -47.11 13.35 -6.61
C LEU A 106 -47.38 13.30 -5.10
N MET A 107 -46.46 13.80 -4.27
CA MET A 107 -46.58 13.85 -2.84
C MET A 107 -47.70 14.83 -2.41
N TYR A 108 -47.93 15.88 -3.18
CA TYR A 108 -49.02 16.80 -2.93
C TYR A 108 -50.39 16.08 -3.06
N PHE A 109 -50.58 15.28 -4.10
CA PHE A 109 -51.80 14.51 -4.31
C PHE A 109 -51.96 13.35 -3.33
N SER A 110 -50.87 12.58 -3.03
CA SER A 110 -50.97 11.40 -2.19
C SER A 110 -51.02 11.75 -0.70
N MET A 111 -50.06 12.52 -0.16
CA MET A 111 -49.95 12.82 1.26
C MET A 111 -50.55 14.18 1.59
N GLY A 112 -50.30 15.22 0.81
CA GLY A 112 -50.73 16.58 1.07
C GLY A 112 -52.23 16.69 1.19
N HIS A 113 -52.95 16.16 0.21
CA HIS A 113 -54.41 16.18 0.24
C HIS A 113 -55.00 15.10 1.16
N MET A 114 -54.54 13.85 1.06
CA MET A 114 -55.12 12.74 1.81
C MET A 114 -54.89 12.79 3.31
N MET A 115 -53.67 13.24 3.79
CA MET A 115 -53.34 13.26 5.21
C MET A 115 -53.56 14.62 5.85
N TRP A 116 -53.35 15.73 5.12
CA TRP A 116 -53.35 17.09 5.65
C TRP A 116 -54.47 17.96 5.07
N GLY A 117 -55.31 17.42 4.15
CA GLY A 117 -56.45 18.14 3.60
C GLY A 117 -56.08 19.35 2.73
N TRP A 118 -54.91 19.36 2.10
CA TRP A 118 -54.50 20.46 1.25
C TRP A 118 -55.42 20.65 0.08
N PRO A 119 -55.75 21.92 -0.33
CA PRO A 119 -56.77 22.24 -1.32
C PRO A 119 -56.36 21.66 -2.70
N LEU A 120 -57.34 21.09 -3.37
CA LEU A 120 -57.16 20.64 -4.76
C LEU A 120 -57.99 21.54 -5.71
N PRO A 121 -57.65 21.63 -6.99
CA PRO A 121 -58.45 22.22 -8.00
C PRO A 121 -59.83 21.55 -8.03
N LYS A 122 -60.93 22.34 -8.25
CA LYS A 122 -62.34 21.87 -8.25
C LYS A 122 -62.57 20.62 -9.08
N PHE A 123 -61.79 20.39 -10.16
CA PHE A 123 -61.87 19.21 -11.03
C PHE A 123 -61.63 17.88 -10.28
N PHE A 124 -60.85 17.92 -9.20
CA PHE A 124 -60.50 16.72 -8.40
C PHE A 124 -61.37 16.52 -7.16
N GLU A 125 -62.22 17.49 -6.82
CA GLU A 125 -63.15 17.35 -5.67
C GLU A 125 -64.14 16.21 -5.95
N GLY A 126 -64.08 15.15 -5.12
CA GLY A 126 -64.90 13.93 -5.29
C GLY A 126 -64.51 13.02 -6.45
N ASN A 127 -63.53 13.39 -7.26
CA ASN A 127 -63.05 12.58 -8.39
C ASN A 127 -61.79 11.78 -8.03
N HIS A 128 -61.98 10.74 -7.23
CA HIS A 128 -60.91 9.93 -6.68
C HIS A 128 -60.15 9.17 -7.78
N ILE A 129 -60.83 8.78 -8.88
CA ILE A 129 -60.21 8.10 -10.05
C ILE A 129 -59.24 9.03 -10.75
N ALA A 130 -59.58 10.30 -10.97
CA ALA A 130 -58.69 11.25 -11.60
C ALA A 130 -57.43 11.50 -10.75
N MET A 131 -57.59 11.55 -9.42
CA MET A 131 -56.40 11.62 -8.51
C MET A 131 -55.48 10.41 -8.62
N GLY A 132 -56.04 9.18 -8.70
CA GLY A 132 -55.28 7.98 -8.92
C GLY A 132 -54.57 7.94 -10.26
N LEU A 133 -55.25 8.42 -11.34
CA LEU A 133 -54.64 8.53 -12.69
C LEU A 133 -53.45 9.52 -12.74
N VAL A 134 -53.57 10.67 -12.08
CA VAL A 134 -52.45 11.62 -11.98
C VAL A 134 -51.26 11.00 -11.22
N GLN A 135 -51.49 10.31 -10.13
CA GLN A 135 -50.43 9.59 -9.42
C GLN A 135 -49.81 8.51 -10.27
N LEU A 136 -50.59 7.72 -11.01
CA LEU A 136 -50.10 6.72 -11.96
C LEU A 136 -49.17 7.32 -13.00
N LEU A 137 -49.62 8.40 -13.70
CA LEU A 137 -48.83 9.06 -14.75
C LEU A 137 -47.49 9.65 -14.23
N LEU A 138 -47.55 10.32 -13.08
CA LEU A 138 -46.35 10.88 -12.48
C LEU A 138 -45.38 9.77 -12.05
N THR A 139 -45.88 8.66 -11.50
CA THR A 139 -45.06 7.51 -11.14
C THR A 139 -44.41 6.85 -12.34
N ILE A 140 -45.17 6.66 -13.45
CA ILE A 140 -44.62 6.15 -14.71
C ILE A 140 -43.48 7.04 -15.22
N ALA A 141 -43.65 8.37 -15.17
CA ALA A 141 -42.61 9.30 -15.59
C ALA A 141 -41.32 9.16 -14.74
N VAL A 142 -41.44 9.03 -13.41
CA VAL A 142 -40.28 8.77 -12.52
C VAL A 142 -39.64 7.41 -12.82
N MET A 143 -40.43 6.36 -13.09
CA MET A 143 -39.93 5.04 -13.44
C MET A 143 -39.12 5.06 -14.75
N VAL A 144 -39.63 5.80 -15.76
CA VAL A 144 -38.95 5.94 -17.07
C VAL A 144 -37.62 6.70 -16.92
N ILE A 145 -37.58 7.77 -16.13
CA ILE A 145 -36.32 8.51 -15.83
C ILE A 145 -35.30 7.57 -15.18
N ASN A 146 -35.76 6.66 -14.34
CA ASN A 146 -34.93 5.74 -13.56
C ASN A 146 -34.90 4.30 -14.14
N GLN A 147 -35.25 4.10 -15.42
CA GLN A 147 -35.37 2.79 -16.10
C GLN A 147 -34.08 1.92 -15.96
N LYS A 148 -32.91 2.53 -15.76
CA LYS A 148 -31.65 1.81 -15.59
C LYS A 148 -31.70 0.80 -14.44
N PHE A 149 -32.39 1.13 -13.34
CA PHE A 149 -32.57 0.20 -12.20
C PHE A 149 -33.38 -1.04 -12.60
N PHE A 150 -34.41 -0.88 -13.38
CA PHE A 150 -35.25 -2.02 -13.84
C PHE A 150 -34.49 -2.89 -14.84
N ILE A 151 -33.81 -2.28 -15.83
CA ILE A 151 -33.06 -3.02 -16.84
C ILE A 151 -31.94 -3.83 -16.18
N SER A 152 -31.13 -3.18 -15.31
CA SER A 152 -30.05 -3.83 -14.58
C SER A 152 -30.57 -4.88 -13.60
N GLY A 153 -31.60 -4.56 -12.83
CA GLY A 153 -32.17 -5.42 -11.79
C GLY A 153 -32.79 -6.69 -12.37
N PHE A 154 -33.65 -6.59 -13.39
CA PHE A 154 -34.28 -7.76 -14.00
C PHE A 154 -33.29 -8.59 -14.84
N LYS A 155 -32.33 -7.94 -15.53
CA LYS A 155 -31.24 -8.66 -16.21
C LYS A 155 -30.44 -9.51 -15.25
N SER A 156 -30.07 -8.95 -14.08
CA SER A 156 -29.32 -9.67 -13.04
C SER A 156 -30.15 -10.82 -12.44
N LEU A 157 -31.45 -10.61 -12.23
CA LEU A 157 -32.36 -11.66 -11.73
C LEU A 157 -32.47 -12.82 -12.72
N TRP A 158 -32.65 -12.53 -14.01
CA TRP A 158 -32.72 -13.53 -15.09
C TRP A 158 -31.46 -14.40 -15.14
N HIS A 159 -30.31 -13.81 -14.92
CA HIS A 159 -29.04 -14.54 -14.88
C HIS A 159 -28.75 -15.21 -13.52
N LYS A 160 -29.74 -15.35 -12.62
CA LYS A 160 -29.63 -15.95 -11.28
C LYS A 160 -28.55 -15.32 -10.38
N ALA A 161 -28.33 -14.01 -10.54
CA ALA A 161 -27.38 -13.24 -9.75
C ALA A 161 -27.99 -11.91 -9.32
N PRO A 162 -29.04 -11.95 -8.47
CA PRO A 162 -29.72 -10.75 -8.02
C PRO A 162 -28.73 -9.79 -7.34
N ASN A 163 -28.84 -8.52 -7.67
CA ASN A 163 -28.02 -7.44 -7.16
C ASN A 163 -28.90 -6.39 -6.44
N MET A 164 -28.28 -5.28 -6.04
CA MET A 164 -29.00 -4.16 -5.42
C MET A 164 -30.13 -3.62 -6.32
N ASP A 165 -29.87 -3.44 -7.62
CA ASP A 165 -30.86 -2.93 -8.55
C ASP A 165 -32.06 -3.87 -8.66
N THR A 166 -31.86 -5.20 -8.44
CA THR A 166 -32.93 -6.19 -8.36
C THR A 166 -33.88 -5.92 -7.19
N LEU A 167 -33.36 -5.60 -6.00
CA LEU A 167 -34.21 -5.30 -4.84
C LEU A 167 -35.07 -4.04 -5.07
N VAL A 168 -34.45 -3.01 -5.64
CA VAL A 168 -35.12 -1.76 -6.01
C VAL A 168 -36.20 -1.99 -7.08
N ALA A 169 -35.84 -2.72 -8.14
CA ALA A 169 -36.75 -3.03 -9.23
C ALA A 169 -37.95 -3.84 -8.72
N LEU A 170 -37.72 -4.88 -7.90
CA LEU A 170 -38.80 -5.67 -7.32
C LEU A 170 -39.69 -4.84 -6.39
N GLY A 171 -39.12 -4.05 -5.50
CA GLY A 171 -39.89 -3.21 -4.57
C GLY A 171 -40.75 -2.16 -5.28
N SER A 172 -40.13 -1.40 -6.21
CA SER A 172 -40.87 -0.40 -7.01
C SER A 172 -41.91 -1.02 -7.93
N THR A 173 -41.60 -2.15 -8.59
CA THR A 173 -42.57 -2.84 -9.48
C THR A 173 -43.72 -3.41 -8.67
N ALA A 174 -43.47 -4.01 -7.51
CA ALA A 174 -44.54 -4.54 -6.65
C ALA A 174 -45.45 -3.42 -6.15
N SER A 175 -44.92 -2.30 -5.70
CA SER A 175 -45.69 -1.11 -5.28
C SER A 175 -46.55 -0.59 -6.46
N PHE A 176 -45.96 -0.46 -7.64
CA PHE A 176 -46.64 0.04 -8.84
C PHE A 176 -47.75 -0.90 -9.28
N VAL A 177 -47.49 -2.19 -9.47
CA VAL A 177 -48.45 -3.18 -9.92
C VAL A 177 -49.64 -3.29 -8.97
N TYR A 178 -49.36 -3.31 -7.64
CA TYR A 178 -50.44 -3.35 -6.67
C TYR A 178 -51.31 -2.08 -6.70
N SER A 179 -50.69 -0.90 -6.81
CA SER A 179 -51.44 0.35 -6.94
C SER A 179 -52.27 0.43 -8.20
N VAL A 180 -51.77 -0.14 -9.31
CA VAL A 180 -52.59 -0.30 -10.55
C VAL A 180 -53.76 -1.21 -10.30
N TYR A 181 -53.59 -2.37 -9.65
CA TYR A 181 -54.65 -3.24 -9.25
C TYR A 181 -55.71 -2.51 -8.37
N ALA A 182 -55.25 -1.80 -7.32
CA ALA A 182 -56.13 -1.06 -6.44
C ALA A 182 -56.90 0.06 -7.19
N LEU A 183 -56.27 0.72 -8.17
CA LEU A 183 -56.93 1.72 -9.03
C LEU A 183 -58.06 1.07 -9.87
N PHE A 184 -57.79 -0.10 -10.50
CA PHE A 184 -58.81 -0.83 -11.24
C PHE A 184 -59.95 -1.32 -10.33
N ALA A 185 -59.65 -1.85 -9.15
CA ALA A 185 -60.67 -2.26 -8.18
C ALA A 185 -61.48 -1.07 -7.69
N MET A 186 -60.88 0.09 -7.47
CA MET A 186 -61.52 1.35 -7.12
C MET A 186 -62.53 1.81 -8.22
N THR A 187 -62.19 1.62 -9.54
CA THR A 187 -63.14 1.96 -10.60
C THR A 187 -64.40 1.09 -10.54
N GLY A 188 -64.26 -0.20 -10.21
CA GLY A 188 -65.37 -1.13 -10.03
C GLY A 188 -66.28 -0.73 -8.85
N ALA A 189 -65.67 -0.38 -7.71
CA ALA A 189 -66.38 0.12 -6.52
C ALA A 189 -67.14 1.43 -6.84
N GLN A 190 -66.50 2.35 -7.57
CA GLN A 190 -67.12 3.63 -7.97
C GLN A 190 -68.37 3.40 -8.83
N VAL A 191 -68.30 2.45 -9.78
CA VAL A 191 -69.44 2.07 -10.64
C VAL A 191 -70.59 1.46 -9.82
N GLN A 192 -70.27 0.73 -8.76
CA GLN A 192 -71.27 0.14 -7.82
C GLN A 192 -71.79 1.15 -6.80
N GLY A 193 -71.23 2.33 -6.73
CA GLY A 193 -71.65 3.39 -5.77
C GLY A 193 -71.14 3.13 -4.36
N ASP A 194 -70.21 2.18 -4.14
CA ASP A 194 -69.65 1.87 -2.85
C ASP A 194 -68.48 2.81 -2.53
N MET A 195 -68.83 3.96 -1.92
CA MET A 195 -67.80 5.00 -1.57
C MET A 195 -66.84 4.57 -0.46
N ASP A 196 -67.27 3.71 0.45
CA ASP A 196 -66.38 3.16 1.51
C ASP A 196 -65.30 2.30 0.90
N ALA A 197 -65.63 1.43 -0.03
CA ALA A 197 -64.69 0.64 -0.79
C ALA A 197 -63.73 1.52 -1.64
N VAL A 198 -64.29 2.60 -2.28
CA VAL A 198 -63.46 3.58 -3.03
C VAL A 198 -62.40 4.20 -2.14
N MET A 199 -62.78 4.66 -0.94
CA MET A 199 -61.88 5.27 0.01
C MET A 199 -60.85 4.26 0.54
N SER A 200 -61.26 3.01 0.81
CA SER A 200 -60.36 1.93 1.20
C SER A 200 -59.28 1.68 0.15
N TYR A 201 -59.64 1.51 -1.12
CA TYR A 201 -58.65 1.32 -2.18
C TYR A 201 -57.75 2.56 -2.40
N MET A 202 -58.28 3.76 -2.21
CA MET A 202 -57.50 5.00 -2.31
C MET A 202 -56.40 5.06 -1.24
N HIS A 203 -56.66 4.59 -0.02
CA HIS A 203 -55.62 4.48 1.05
C HIS A 203 -54.62 3.35 0.80
N GLU A 204 -54.88 2.42 -0.09
CA GLU A 204 -53.99 1.33 -0.47
C GLU A 204 -53.08 1.67 -1.65
N PHE A 205 -53.05 2.91 -2.14
CA PHE A 205 -52.10 3.32 -3.18
C PHE A 205 -50.68 3.41 -2.62
N TYR A 206 -49.72 2.88 -3.35
CA TYR A 206 -48.27 2.93 -3.11
C TYR A 206 -47.52 3.55 -4.29
N PHE A 207 -48.22 4.38 -5.14
CA PHE A 207 -47.61 5.10 -6.26
C PHE A 207 -46.49 6.01 -5.81
N GLU A 208 -46.71 6.77 -4.72
CA GLU A 208 -45.70 7.64 -4.12
C GLU A 208 -44.51 6.81 -3.55
N SER A 209 -44.80 5.65 -2.98
CA SER A 209 -43.76 4.76 -2.46
C SER A 209 -42.85 4.26 -3.58
N ALA A 210 -43.41 3.84 -4.73
CA ALA A 210 -42.63 3.40 -5.90
C ALA A 210 -41.71 4.53 -6.42
N ALA A 211 -42.26 5.74 -6.57
CA ALA A 211 -41.48 6.90 -7.03
C ALA A 211 -40.47 7.39 -6.01
N MET A 212 -40.79 7.40 -4.72
CA MET A 212 -39.93 7.83 -3.64
C MET A 212 -38.74 6.91 -3.47
N ILE A 213 -38.94 5.57 -3.53
CA ILE A 213 -37.86 4.58 -3.48
C ILE A 213 -36.83 4.88 -4.58
N LEU A 214 -37.27 5.07 -5.82
CA LEU A 214 -36.36 5.37 -6.95
C LEU A 214 -35.63 6.70 -6.76
N THR A 215 -36.33 7.72 -6.26
CA THR A 215 -35.73 9.05 -6.06
C THR A 215 -34.71 9.04 -4.92
N LEU A 216 -35.03 8.44 -3.79
CA LEU A 216 -34.11 8.38 -2.63
C LEU A 216 -32.90 7.51 -2.93
N ILE A 217 -33.04 6.41 -3.67
CA ILE A 217 -31.90 5.61 -4.11
C ILE A 217 -31.03 6.39 -5.10
N THR A 218 -31.61 7.21 -5.96
CA THR A 218 -30.85 8.11 -6.84
C THR A 218 -30.09 9.17 -6.02
N VAL A 219 -30.66 9.69 -4.91
CA VAL A 219 -29.92 10.54 -3.94
C VAL A 219 -28.71 9.76 -3.39
N GLY A 220 -28.94 8.56 -2.87
CA GLY A 220 -27.88 7.72 -2.32
C GLY A 220 -26.74 7.46 -3.34
N LYS A 221 -27.11 7.13 -4.56
CA LYS A 221 -26.15 6.91 -5.67
C LYS A 221 -25.40 8.18 -6.07
N MET A 222 -26.06 9.33 -6.06
CA MET A 222 -25.41 10.62 -6.31
C MET A 222 -24.40 10.95 -5.22
N LEU A 223 -24.78 10.80 -3.94
CA LEU A 223 -23.86 11.01 -2.80
C LEU A 223 -22.67 10.05 -2.87
N GLU A 224 -22.91 8.78 -3.25
CA GLU A 224 -21.87 7.79 -3.50
C GLU A 224 -20.90 8.25 -4.60
N SER A 225 -21.42 8.74 -5.74
CA SER A 225 -20.62 9.22 -6.88
C SER A 225 -19.76 10.43 -6.49
N ILE A 226 -20.35 11.44 -5.84
CA ILE A 226 -19.62 12.62 -5.33
C ILE A 226 -18.50 12.18 -4.38
N SER A 227 -18.79 11.25 -3.50
CA SER A 227 -17.84 10.76 -2.49
C SER A 227 -16.70 9.97 -3.12
N LYS A 228 -16.99 9.13 -4.11
CA LYS A 228 -15.97 8.46 -4.94
C LYS A 228 -15.05 9.49 -5.63
N GLY A 229 -15.62 10.57 -6.18
CA GLY A 229 -14.85 11.67 -6.75
C GLY A 229 -13.85 12.28 -5.76
N LYS A 230 -14.28 12.52 -4.50
CA LYS A 230 -13.40 13.06 -3.45
C LYS A 230 -12.32 12.09 -2.99
N THR A 231 -12.53 10.79 -3.06
CA THR A 231 -11.51 9.81 -2.69
C THR A 231 -10.38 9.72 -3.72
N THR A 232 -10.62 10.12 -4.96
CA THR A 232 -9.61 10.19 -6.03
C THR A 232 -8.87 11.53 -6.09
N ASP A 233 -9.24 12.50 -5.25
CA ASP A 233 -8.68 13.85 -5.30
C ASP A 233 -7.16 13.90 -5.00
N ALA A 234 -6.66 13.03 -4.13
CA ALA A 234 -5.22 12.91 -3.86
C ALA A 234 -4.45 12.52 -5.13
N LEU A 235 -4.94 11.51 -5.86
CA LEU A 235 -4.34 11.07 -7.13
C LEU A 235 -4.43 12.17 -8.19
N LYS A 236 -5.59 12.83 -8.32
CA LYS A 236 -5.76 13.98 -9.24
C LYS A 236 -4.82 15.13 -8.92
N SER A 237 -4.54 15.36 -7.63
CA SER A 237 -3.62 16.41 -7.20
C SER A 237 -2.18 16.10 -7.63
N LEU A 238 -1.73 14.85 -7.48
CA LEU A 238 -0.42 14.41 -7.97
C LEU A 238 -0.31 14.55 -9.49
N MET A 239 -1.32 14.12 -10.24
CA MET A 239 -1.33 14.23 -11.70
C MET A 239 -1.30 15.68 -12.20
N LYS A 240 -1.91 16.61 -11.47
CA LYS A 240 -1.88 18.05 -11.84
C LYS A 240 -0.49 18.69 -11.71
N LEU A 241 0.42 18.07 -10.95
CA LEU A 241 1.78 18.56 -10.79
C LEU A 241 2.67 18.24 -12.00
N ALA A 242 2.29 17.25 -12.82
CA ALA A 242 3.03 16.87 -14.01
C ALA A 242 3.04 18.03 -15.04
N PRO A 243 4.19 18.57 -15.43
CA PRO A 243 4.31 19.56 -16.49
C PRO A 243 3.83 18.97 -17.83
N LYS A 244 3.28 19.81 -18.70
CA LYS A 244 2.83 19.41 -20.03
C LYS A 244 3.86 19.68 -21.12
N THR A 245 4.80 20.57 -20.85
CA THR A 245 5.87 20.96 -21.75
C THR A 245 7.22 20.95 -21.04
N ALA A 246 8.29 20.84 -21.78
CA ALA A 246 9.67 20.98 -21.34
C ALA A 246 10.45 21.90 -22.28
N VAL A 247 11.39 22.64 -21.75
CA VAL A 247 12.32 23.48 -22.56
C VAL A 247 13.60 22.67 -22.74
N LEU A 248 13.86 22.21 -23.96
CA LEU A 248 15.07 21.46 -24.31
C LEU A 248 16.15 22.40 -24.89
N LEU A 249 17.39 22.08 -24.60
CA LEU A 249 18.56 22.72 -25.20
C LEU A 249 19.03 21.87 -26.39
N ARG A 250 18.68 22.29 -27.63
CA ARG A 250 19.12 21.65 -28.89
C ARG A 250 19.97 22.59 -29.71
N ASP A 251 21.17 22.16 -30.03
CA ASP A 251 22.14 22.95 -30.79
C ASP A 251 22.38 24.38 -30.23
N GLY A 252 22.39 24.50 -28.87
CA GLY A 252 22.57 25.76 -28.17
C GLY A 252 21.32 26.67 -28.19
N LYS A 253 20.18 26.22 -28.70
CA LYS A 253 18.90 26.94 -28.70
C LYS A 253 17.87 26.29 -27.80
N GLU A 254 17.12 27.11 -27.08
CA GLU A 254 15.99 26.68 -26.29
C GLU A 254 14.79 26.40 -27.21
N VAL A 255 14.24 25.20 -27.08
CA VAL A 255 13.07 24.75 -27.84
C VAL A 255 12.04 24.20 -26.85
N GLU A 256 10.87 24.80 -26.76
CA GLU A 256 9.75 24.23 -25.98
C GLU A 256 9.11 23.08 -26.76
N VAL A 257 9.01 21.91 -26.08
CA VAL A 257 8.43 20.70 -26.66
C VAL A 257 7.37 20.14 -25.72
N GLY A 258 6.47 19.31 -26.24
CA GLY A 258 5.59 18.50 -25.39
C GLY A 258 6.40 17.49 -24.59
N ILE A 259 5.95 17.17 -23.37
CA ILE A 259 6.65 16.25 -22.45
C ILE A 259 6.87 14.87 -23.07
N ASP A 260 5.99 14.44 -23.95
CA ASP A 260 6.04 13.20 -24.71
C ASP A 260 7.15 13.13 -25.77
N GLN A 261 7.74 14.26 -26.10
CA GLN A 261 8.83 14.37 -27.08
C GLN A 261 10.23 14.38 -26.43
N VAL A 262 10.29 14.43 -25.09
CA VAL A 262 11.54 14.38 -24.34
C VAL A 262 12.07 12.95 -24.34
N LYS A 263 13.35 12.78 -24.61
CA LYS A 263 14.05 11.49 -24.63
C LYS A 263 15.12 11.45 -23.56
N LYS A 264 15.44 10.22 -23.12
CA LYS A 264 16.59 10.01 -22.23
C LYS A 264 17.87 10.53 -22.88
N GLY A 265 18.66 11.32 -22.11
CA GLY A 265 19.85 12.00 -22.60
C GLY A 265 19.60 13.39 -23.20
N ASP A 266 18.33 13.85 -23.34
CA ASP A 266 18.05 15.21 -23.72
C ASP A 266 18.43 16.18 -22.59
N HIS A 267 19.02 17.34 -22.96
CA HIS A 267 19.31 18.39 -21.99
C HIS A 267 18.10 19.32 -21.90
N PHE A 268 17.65 19.59 -20.68
CA PHE A 268 16.52 20.47 -20.40
C PHE A 268 16.87 21.56 -19.39
N ILE A 269 16.16 22.66 -19.48
CA ILE A 269 16.36 23.86 -18.67
C ILE A 269 15.16 24.03 -17.73
N VAL A 270 15.43 24.43 -16.49
CA VAL A 270 14.40 24.76 -15.50
C VAL A 270 14.71 26.12 -14.85
N ARG A 271 13.79 27.05 -15.03
CA ARG A 271 13.91 28.41 -14.49
C ARG A 271 13.29 28.50 -13.09
N PRO A 272 13.64 29.51 -12.29
CA PRO A 272 12.96 29.75 -11.02
C PRO A 272 11.44 29.84 -11.19
N GLY A 273 10.71 29.13 -10.35
CA GLY A 273 9.25 29.05 -10.38
C GLY A 273 8.67 28.01 -11.35
N GLU A 274 9.50 27.29 -12.10
CA GLU A 274 9.06 26.22 -13.00
C GLU A 274 9.14 24.85 -12.32
N ASN A 275 8.23 23.96 -12.69
CA ASN A 275 8.30 22.55 -12.28
C ASN A 275 9.28 21.80 -13.17
N ILE A 276 10.05 20.89 -12.56
CA ILE A 276 10.98 20.02 -13.28
C ILE A 276 10.16 19.04 -14.15
N PRO A 277 10.45 18.98 -15.47
CA PRO A 277 9.59 18.27 -16.42
C PRO A 277 9.74 16.75 -16.37
N VAL A 278 10.96 16.24 -16.22
CA VAL A 278 11.30 14.81 -16.19
C VAL A 278 12.38 14.56 -15.14
N ASP A 279 12.60 13.30 -14.74
CA ASP A 279 13.71 12.98 -13.84
C ASP A 279 15.04 13.18 -14.55
N GLY A 280 15.99 13.77 -13.86
CA GLY A 280 17.28 14.11 -14.44
C GLY A 280 18.40 14.23 -13.42
N VAL A 281 19.58 14.59 -13.94
CA VAL A 281 20.76 14.96 -13.16
C VAL A 281 21.15 16.39 -13.55
N VAL A 282 21.46 17.20 -12.56
CA VAL A 282 21.92 18.58 -12.77
C VAL A 282 23.31 18.55 -13.41
N LEU A 283 23.46 19.21 -14.57
CA LEU A 283 24.73 19.37 -15.25
C LEU A 283 25.39 20.68 -14.84
N GLU A 284 24.59 21.76 -14.78
CA GLU A 284 25.07 23.11 -14.47
C GLU A 284 24.00 23.86 -13.67
N GLY A 285 24.46 24.74 -12.78
CA GLY A 285 23.61 25.56 -11.92
C GLY A 285 23.49 25.06 -10.51
N THR A 286 22.98 25.94 -9.63
CA THR A 286 22.65 25.64 -8.25
C THR A 286 21.28 26.21 -7.91
N SER A 287 20.44 25.48 -7.21
CA SER A 287 19.12 25.97 -6.82
C SER A 287 18.54 25.21 -5.63
N ALA A 288 17.67 25.88 -4.89
CA ALA A 288 16.80 25.24 -3.91
C ALA A 288 15.55 24.67 -4.62
N VAL A 289 15.36 23.36 -4.54
CA VAL A 289 14.23 22.64 -5.15
C VAL A 289 13.25 22.20 -4.08
N ASN A 290 11.99 22.55 -4.23
CA ASN A 290 10.92 22.11 -3.35
C ASN A 290 10.38 20.75 -3.83
N GLU A 291 10.71 19.72 -3.08
CA GLU A 291 10.30 18.34 -3.35
C GLU A 291 9.03 17.93 -2.57
N SER A 292 8.33 18.86 -1.91
CA SER A 292 7.17 18.59 -1.07
C SER A 292 6.02 17.85 -1.77
N ALA A 293 5.94 17.97 -3.09
CA ALA A 293 4.96 17.28 -3.91
C ALA A 293 5.14 15.76 -3.91
N LEU A 294 6.36 15.26 -3.81
CA LEU A 294 6.72 13.85 -3.80
C LEU A 294 7.05 13.34 -2.41
N THR A 295 7.79 14.13 -1.64
CA THR A 295 8.26 13.74 -0.32
C THR A 295 7.35 14.19 0.83
N GLY A 296 6.53 15.22 0.60
CA GLY A 296 5.72 15.86 1.65
C GLY A 296 6.52 16.76 2.59
N GLU A 297 7.80 17.08 2.29
CA GLU A 297 8.62 18.01 3.06
C GLU A 297 8.55 19.41 2.52
N SER A 298 8.29 20.37 3.39
CA SER A 298 8.16 21.79 2.98
C SER A 298 9.50 22.51 2.89
N ILE A 299 10.58 21.92 3.40
CA ILE A 299 11.92 22.54 3.36
C ILE A 299 12.53 22.23 1.99
N PRO A 300 12.90 23.24 1.21
CA PRO A 300 13.57 23.04 -0.07
C PRO A 300 14.94 22.38 0.13
N VAL A 301 15.34 21.57 -0.85
CA VAL A 301 16.63 20.88 -0.88
C VAL A 301 17.53 21.59 -1.88
N ASP A 302 18.73 21.95 -1.44
CA ASP A 302 19.72 22.55 -2.34
C ASP A 302 20.25 21.49 -3.31
N LYS A 303 20.30 21.84 -4.58
CA LYS A 303 20.78 21.02 -5.70
C LYS A 303 21.93 21.70 -6.42
N GLU A 304 22.96 20.91 -6.70
CA GLU A 304 24.15 21.35 -7.46
C GLU A 304 24.52 20.33 -8.53
N ALA A 305 25.54 20.64 -9.31
CA ALA A 305 25.96 19.76 -10.41
C ALA A 305 26.30 18.34 -9.92
N GLY A 306 25.68 17.34 -10.53
CA GLY A 306 25.75 15.92 -10.15
C GLY A 306 24.55 15.42 -9.34
N ASP A 307 23.72 16.30 -8.79
CA ASP A 307 22.54 15.92 -8.02
C ASP A 307 21.37 15.47 -8.89
N ARG A 308 20.59 14.54 -8.33
CA ARG A 308 19.36 14.08 -8.98
C ARG A 308 18.20 15.03 -8.71
N VAL A 309 17.39 15.24 -9.73
CA VAL A 309 16.15 16.00 -9.67
C VAL A 309 15.00 15.14 -10.19
N SER A 310 13.82 15.30 -9.58
CA SER A 310 12.64 14.49 -9.89
C SER A 310 11.55 15.31 -10.57
N ALA A 311 10.84 14.68 -11.49
CA ALA A 311 9.69 15.29 -12.18
C ALA A 311 8.65 15.84 -11.20
N ALA A 312 8.01 16.95 -11.58
CA ALA A 312 6.97 17.65 -10.81
C ALA A 312 7.42 18.33 -9.50
N THR A 313 8.72 18.35 -9.19
CA THR A 313 9.27 19.18 -8.11
C THR A 313 9.47 20.62 -8.60
N LEU A 314 9.39 21.60 -7.69
CA LEU A 314 9.39 23.00 -8.02
C LEU A 314 10.78 23.63 -7.83
N ASN A 315 11.38 24.14 -8.88
CA ASN A 315 12.61 24.92 -8.81
C ASN A 315 12.31 26.33 -8.24
N GLN A 316 12.94 26.71 -7.11
CA GLN A 316 12.58 27.93 -6.41
C GLN A 316 13.46 29.14 -6.73
N SER A 317 14.76 28.99 -6.84
CA SER A 317 15.68 30.15 -6.81
C SER A 317 16.65 30.23 -7.96
N GLY A 318 17.34 29.17 -8.35
CA GLY A 318 18.40 29.16 -9.32
C GLY A 318 17.96 28.71 -10.73
N PHE A 319 18.86 28.84 -11.68
CA PHE A 319 18.70 28.29 -13.01
C PHE A 319 19.41 26.94 -13.07
N LEU A 320 18.74 25.91 -13.56
CA LEU A 320 19.28 24.58 -13.66
C LEU A 320 19.30 24.10 -15.12
N THR A 321 20.41 23.53 -15.54
CA THR A 321 20.52 22.73 -16.76
C THR A 321 20.68 21.27 -16.35
N CYS A 322 19.79 20.41 -16.82
CA CYS A 322 19.74 19.01 -16.40
C CYS A 322 19.76 18.08 -17.63
N GLU A 323 20.28 16.87 -17.45
CA GLU A 323 20.17 15.78 -18.42
C GLU A 323 19.03 14.84 -18.01
N ALA A 324 18.14 14.50 -18.93
CA ALA A 324 17.01 13.59 -18.69
C ALA A 324 17.49 12.15 -18.49
N THR A 325 17.21 11.56 -17.33
CA THR A 325 17.59 10.19 -16.99
C THR A 325 16.43 9.21 -17.12
N ARG A 326 15.21 9.66 -16.78
CA ARG A 326 13.97 8.89 -16.91
C ARG A 326 12.88 9.77 -17.50
N VAL A 327 12.12 9.24 -18.46
CA VAL A 327 11.10 9.96 -19.23
C VAL A 327 9.80 9.16 -19.32
N GLY A 328 8.67 9.84 -19.55
CA GLY A 328 7.39 9.19 -19.77
C GLY A 328 6.90 8.36 -18.55
N GLU A 329 6.64 7.08 -18.77
CA GLU A 329 6.14 6.17 -17.74
C GLU A 329 7.20 5.81 -16.69
N ASP A 330 8.48 5.95 -17.03
CA ASP A 330 9.59 5.61 -16.13
C ASP A 330 9.92 6.73 -15.13
N THR A 331 9.30 7.92 -15.24
CA THR A 331 9.51 8.99 -14.26
C THR A 331 9.01 8.60 -12.88
N THR A 332 9.69 9.08 -11.84
CA THR A 332 9.31 8.85 -10.43
C THR A 332 7.84 9.19 -10.18
N LEU A 333 7.35 10.31 -10.70
CA LEU A 333 5.95 10.69 -10.57
C LEU A 333 5.01 9.68 -11.24
N SER A 334 5.32 9.22 -12.45
CA SER A 334 4.52 8.23 -13.17
C SER A 334 4.46 6.90 -12.42
N GLN A 335 5.57 6.44 -11.88
CA GLN A 335 5.63 5.24 -11.03
C GLN A 335 4.79 5.38 -9.77
N ILE A 336 4.82 6.55 -9.10
CA ILE A 336 3.97 6.84 -7.95
C ILE A 336 2.48 6.74 -8.33
N ILE A 337 2.08 7.39 -9.42
CA ILE A 337 0.71 7.37 -9.93
C ILE A 337 0.28 5.93 -10.24
N GLN A 338 1.15 5.15 -10.89
CA GLN A 338 0.90 3.75 -11.21
C GLN A 338 0.74 2.91 -9.94
N MET A 339 1.63 3.02 -8.96
CA MET A 339 1.53 2.28 -7.69
C MET A 339 0.22 2.58 -6.95
N VAL A 340 -0.19 3.84 -6.86
CA VAL A 340 -1.46 4.21 -6.21
C VAL A 340 -2.66 3.67 -6.99
N SER A 341 -2.60 3.66 -8.32
CA SER A 341 -3.63 3.09 -9.20
C SER A 341 -3.73 1.57 -9.03
N ASP A 342 -2.59 0.87 -9.00
CA ASP A 342 -2.53 -0.58 -8.83
C ASP A 342 -3.03 -1.00 -7.44
N ALA A 343 -2.66 -0.26 -6.41
CA ALA A 343 -3.21 -0.47 -5.08
C ALA A 343 -4.74 -0.33 -5.04
N ALA A 344 -5.30 0.63 -5.78
CA ALA A 344 -6.74 0.79 -5.89
C ALA A 344 -7.43 -0.33 -6.71
N ALA A 345 -6.70 -0.98 -7.63
CA ALA A 345 -7.18 -2.09 -8.44
C ALA A 345 -7.10 -3.45 -7.72
N THR A 346 -6.29 -3.56 -6.65
CA THR A 346 -6.15 -4.80 -5.87
C THR A 346 -7.18 -4.90 -4.76
N LYS A 347 -7.41 -6.11 -4.24
CA LYS A 347 -8.35 -6.36 -3.15
C LYS A 347 -7.67 -6.87 -1.90
N ALA A 348 -7.88 -6.18 -0.80
CA ALA A 348 -7.50 -6.65 0.52
C ALA A 348 -8.29 -7.93 0.92
N PRO A 349 -7.71 -8.85 1.69
CA PRO A 349 -8.40 -10.04 2.20
C PRO A 349 -9.73 -9.73 2.90
N ILE A 350 -9.78 -8.67 3.69
CA ILE A 350 -11.01 -8.22 4.37
C ILE A 350 -12.13 -7.84 3.39
N ALA A 351 -11.79 -7.28 2.22
CA ALA A 351 -12.75 -6.97 1.17
C ALA A 351 -13.36 -8.23 0.56
N LYS A 352 -12.55 -9.27 0.35
CA LYS A 352 -13.04 -10.57 -0.17
C LYS A 352 -14.07 -11.22 0.75
N VAL A 353 -13.90 -11.08 2.07
CA VAL A 353 -14.89 -11.57 3.06
C VAL A 353 -16.18 -10.77 2.96
N ALA A 354 -16.12 -9.44 2.90
CA ALA A 354 -17.29 -8.58 2.76
C ALA A 354 -18.07 -8.88 1.47
N ASP A 355 -17.38 -9.10 0.35
CA ASP A 355 -17.99 -9.46 -0.93
C ASP A 355 -18.70 -10.83 -0.89
N LYS A 356 -18.09 -11.84 -0.23
CA LYS A 356 -18.70 -13.15 -0.04
C LYS A 356 -20.00 -13.05 0.75
N VAL A 357 -20.01 -12.26 1.83
CA VAL A 357 -21.21 -12.01 2.64
C VAL A 357 -22.28 -11.30 1.79
N SER A 358 -21.91 -10.28 1.03
CA SER A 358 -22.82 -9.54 0.13
C SER A 358 -23.48 -10.43 -0.92
N GLY A 359 -22.76 -11.40 -1.46
CA GLY A 359 -23.27 -12.36 -2.45
C GLY A 359 -24.35 -13.30 -1.91
N ILE A 360 -24.33 -13.60 -0.61
CA ILE A 360 -25.36 -14.44 0.06
C ILE A 360 -26.51 -13.58 0.56
N PHE A 361 -26.23 -12.36 0.92
CA PHE A 361 -27.17 -11.45 1.58
C PHE A 361 -28.39 -11.11 0.72
N VAL A 362 -28.22 -10.79 -0.58
CA VAL A 362 -29.32 -10.39 -1.46
C VAL A 362 -30.34 -11.54 -1.67
N PRO A 363 -29.92 -12.77 -1.99
CA PRO A 363 -30.86 -13.92 -2.02
C PRO A 363 -31.58 -14.14 -0.69
N ALA A 364 -30.86 -14.07 0.43
CA ALA A 364 -31.46 -14.24 1.77
C ALA A 364 -32.54 -13.21 2.06
N VAL A 365 -32.30 -11.95 1.71
CA VAL A 365 -33.29 -10.84 1.85
C VAL A 365 -34.54 -11.09 1.02
N ILE A 366 -34.41 -11.57 -0.21
CA ILE A 366 -35.57 -11.90 -1.06
C ILE A 366 -36.40 -13.00 -0.37
N CYS A 367 -35.76 -14.04 0.17
CA CYS A 367 -36.47 -15.09 0.91
C CYS A 367 -37.16 -14.53 2.18
N ILE A 368 -36.49 -13.66 2.92
CA ILE A 368 -37.07 -13.01 4.13
C ILE A 368 -38.29 -12.16 3.73
N ALA A 369 -38.21 -11.38 2.63
CA ALA A 369 -39.32 -10.56 2.16
C ALA A 369 -40.52 -11.42 1.76
N LEU A 370 -40.30 -12.51 1.02
CA LEU A 370 -41.35 -13.47 0.66
C LEU A 370 -41.97 -14.13 1.89
N ALA A 371 -41.11 -14.58 2.82
CA ALA A 371 -41.60 -15.15 4.09
C ALA A 371 -42.43 -14.13 4.90
N THR A 372 -41.99 -12.87 4.95
CA THR A 372 -42.74 -11.78 5.60
C THR A 372 -44.11 -11.61 4.99
N ILE A 373 -44.24 -11.59 3.67
CA ILE A 373 -45.53 -11.46 2.98
C ILE A 373 -46.44 -12.64 3.36
N VAL A 374 -45.92 -13.86 3.26
CA VAL A 374 -46.68 -15.06 3.57
C VAL A 374 -47.15 -15.10 5.02
N ILE A 375 -46.30 -14.76 5.98
CA ILE A 375 -46.63 -14.75 7.41
C ILE A 375 -47.77 -13.76 7.72
N TRP A 376 -47.70 -12.54 7.13
CA TRP A 376 -48.75 -11.52 7.38
C TRP A 376 -50.08 -11.88 6.69
N LEU A 377 -50.06 -12.55 5.55
CA LEU A 377 -51.25 -13.08 4.90
C LEU A 377 -51.91 -14.18 5.76
N PHE A 378 -51.09 -15.09 6.35
CA PHE A 378 -51.60 -16.10 7.28
C PHE A 378 -52.09 -15.52 8.62
N ALA A 379 -51.53 -14.35 9.02
CA ALA A 379 -52.03 -13.59 10.17
C ALA A 379 -53.40 -12.90 9.93
N GLY A 380 -53.93 -12.95 8.69
CA GLY A 380 -55.25 -12.39 8.35
C GLY A 380 -55.19 -10.93 7.94
N GLU A 381 -54.00 -10.35 7.69
CA GLU A 381 -53.85 -8.96 7.26
C GLU A 381 -54.13 -8.84 5.74
N SER A 382 -54.45 -7.60 5.29
CA SER A 382 -54.72 -7.35 3.86
C SER A 382 -53.49 -7.61 2.97
N VAL A 383 -53.70 -7.95 1.71
CA VAL A 383 -52.64 -8.13 0.71
C VAL A 383 -51.77 -6.88 0.61
N GLY A 384 -52.37 -5.70 0.65
CA GLY A 384 -51.65 -4.43 0.64
C GLY A 384 -50.72 -4.26 1.81
N PHE A 385 -51.17 -4.59 3.02
CA PHE A 385 -50.36 -4.55 4.22
C PHE A 385 -49.18 -5.54 4.16
N ALA A 386 -49.43 -6.78 3.80
CA ALA A 386 -48.40 -7.80 3.68
C ALA A 386 -47.34 -7.44 2.64
N LEU A 387 -47.77 -6.93 1.45
CA LEU A 387 -46.88 -6.45 0.42
C LEU A 387 -46.03 -5.25 0.90
N ALA A 388 -46.63 -4.27 1.62
CA ALA A 388 -45.89 -3.13 2.15
C ALA A 388 -44.78 -3.57 3.11
N ARG A 389 -44.99 -4.62 3.94
CA ARG A 389 -43.92 -5.18 4.82
C ARG A 389 -42.81 -5.85 4.01
N GLY A 390 -43.18 -6.70 3.05
CA GLY A 390 -42.19 -7.34 2.15
C GLY A 390 -41.37 -6.33 1.35
N ILE A 391 -42.02 -5.30 0.80
CA ILE A 391 -41.36 -4.20 0.09
C ILE A 391 -40.42 -3.44 1.03
N SER A 392 -40.87 -3.13 2.26
CA SER A 392 -40.02 -2.46 3.25
C SER A 392 -38.74 -3.27 3.55
N VAL A 393 -38.85 -4.62 3.66
CA VAL A 393 -37.70 -5.52 3.82
C VAL A 393 -36.75 -5.43 2.63
N LEU A 394 -37.28 -5.52 1.39
CA LEU A 394 -36.44 -5.42 0.17
C LEU A 394 -35.68 -4.10 0.11
N VAL A 395 -36.33 -2.99 0.42
CA VAL A 395 -35.77 -1.66 0.28
C VAL A 395 -34.72 -1.37 1.34
N ILE A 396 -35.01 -1.66 2.62
CA ILE A 396 -34.09 -1.36 3.71
C ILE A 396 -32.82 -2.20 3.64
N SER A 397 -32.89 -3.37 3.05
CA SER A 397 -31.82 -4.36 3.04
C SER A 397 -30.80 -4.16 1.91
N CYS A 398 -30.70 -2.99 1.33
CA CYS A 398 -29.69 -2.76 0.28
C CYS A 398 -28.27 -2.78 0.87
N PRO A 399 -27.36 -3.64 0.37
CA PRO A 399 -25.98 -3.72 0.83
C PRO A 399 -25.05 -2.66 0.22
N CYS A 400 -25.57 -1.47 -0.10
CA CYS A 400 -24.83 -0.39 -0.79
C CYS A 400 -23.59 0.03 0.01
N ALA A 401 -23.78 0.30 1.30
CA ALA A 401 -22.71 0.73 2.21
C ALA A 401 -21.62 -0.35 2.38
N LEU A 402 -21.99 -1.64 2.36
CA LEU A 402 -21.07 -2.77 2.51
C LEU A 402 -20.06 -2.83 1.37
N GLY A 403 -20.51 -2.61 0.12
CA GLY A 403 -19.66 -2.63 -1.06
C GLY A 403 -18.64 -1.48 -1.12
N LEU A 404 -18.90 -0.38 -0.40
CA LEU A 404 -18.03 0.80 -0.34
C LEU A 404 -17.13 0.83 0.89
N ALA A 405 -17.49 0.12 1.95
CA ALA A 405 -16.85 0.20 3.26
C ALA A 405 -15.34 -0.01 3.21
N THR A 406 -14.85 -0.96 2.42
CA THR A 406 -13.43 -1.28 2.29
C THR A 406 -12.74 -0.48 1.20
N PRO A 407 -13.20 -0.42 -0.06
CA PRO A 407 -12.46 0.24 -1.13
C PRO A 407 -12.23 1.74 -0.89
N VAL A 408 -13.24 2.43 -0.34
CA VAL A 408 -13.12 3.87 -0.08
C VAL A 408 -12.07 4.15 1.01
N ALA A 409 -12.07 3.37 2.09
CA ALA A 409 -11.10 3.55 3.17
C ALA A 409 -9.66 3.24 2.69
N ILE A 410 -9.48 2.19 1.89
CA ILE A 410 -8.16 1.84 1.30
C ILE A 410 -7.67 2.96 0.39
N MET A 411 -8.54 3.49 -0.49
CA MET A 411 -8.14 4.55 -1.41
C MET A 411 -7.76 5.84 -0.68
N VAL A 412 -8.53 6.23 0.34
CA VAL A 412 -8.19 7.40 1.17
C VAL A 412 -6.89 7.14 1.94
N GLY A 413 -6.72 5.93 2.51
CA GLY A 413 -5.50 5.55 3.22
C GLY A 413 -4.26 5.58 2.31
N ASN A 414 -4.34 5.00 1.11
CA ASN A 414 -3.24 5.04 0.14
C ASN A 414 -2.96 6.47 -0.35
N GLY A 415 -4.00 7.25 -0.63
CA GLY A 415 -3.84 8.65 -1.01
C GLY A 415 -3.16 9.49 0.07
N MET A 416 -3.50 9.21 1.34
CA MET A 416 -2.87 9.86 2.49
C MET A 416 -1.41 9.42 2.65
N GLY A 417 -1.11 8.13 2.47
CA GLY A 417 0.25 7.59 2.45
C GLY A 417 1.09 8.25 1.35
N ALA A 418 0.61 8.24 0.12
CA ALA A 418 1.31 8.82 -1.03
C ALA A 418 1.63 10.31 -0.83
N LYS A 419 0.69 11.08 -0.26
CA LYS A 419 0.90 12.49 0.07
C LYS A 419 2.06 12.73 1.06
N HIS A 420 2.40 11.73 1.87
CA HIS A 420 3.48 11.80 2.86
C HIS A 420 4.71 10.97 2.46
N GLY A 421 4.79 10.54 1.20
CA GLY A 421 5.91 9.75 0.70
C GLY A 421 5.89 8.29 1.13
N THR A 422 4.74 7.75 1.57
CA THR A 422 4.57 6.33 1.92
C THR A 422 3.63 5.68 0.91
N MET A 423 4.13 4.73 0.13
CA MET A 423 3.37 4.08 -0.94
C MET A 423 3.19 2.60 -0.67
N PHE A 424 1.93 2.14 -0.69
CA PHE A 424 1.58 0.73 -0.62
C PHE A 424 1.28 0.24 -2.03
N LYS A 425 2.00 -0.76 -2.52
CA LYS A 425 1.79 -1.29 -3.89
C LYS A 425 0.44 -1.96 -4.08
N THR A 426 -0.11 -2.54 -3.03
CA THR A 426 -1.39 -3.25 -3.08
C THR A 426 -2.24 -2.97 -1.84
N ALA A 427 -3.56 -3.20 -1.97
CA ALA A 427 -4.45 -3.18 -0.81
C ALA A 427 -4.11 -4.28 0.21
N VAL A 428 -3.49 -5.38 -0.25
CA VAL A 428 -3.00 -6.47 0.61
C VAL A 428 -1.82 -5.98 1.45
N SER A 429 -0.88 -5.27 0.83
CA SER A 429 0.28 -4.69 1.50
C SER A 429 -0.14 -3.71 2.59
N LEU A 430 -1.11 -2.82 2.29
CA LEU A 430 -1.68 -1.92 3.29
C LEU A 430 -2.33 -2.69 4.45
N GLU A 431 -3.10 -3.76 4.19
CA GLU A 431 -3.73 -4.56 5.25
C GLU A 431 -2.70 -5.29 6.11
N LYS A 432 -1.70 -5.93 5.50
CA LYS A 432 -0.69 -6.73 6.19
C LYS A 432 0.23 -5.87 7.05
N THR A 433 0.63 -4.68 6.57
CA THR A 433 1.51 -3.74 7.29
C THR A 433 0.97 -3.43 8.69
N GLY A 434 -0.33 -3.23 8.84
CA GLY A 434 -0.95 -2.96 10.15
C GLY A 434 -0.96 -4.15 11.12
N LYS A 435 -0.75 -5.36 10.60
CA LYS A 435 -0.73 -6.62 11.36
C LYS A 435 0.69 -7.05 11.74
N THR A 436 1.71 -6.28 11.40
CA THR A 436 3.12 -6.55 11.72
C THR A 436 3.32 -6.70 13.23
N GLN A 437 4.08 -7.74 13.61
CA GLN A 437 4.45 -8.07 15.00
C GLN A 437 5.95 -7.98 15.23
N ILE A 438 6.75 -8.25 14.18
CA ILE A 438 8.22 -8.16 14.18
C ILE A 438 8.63 -7.23 13.04
N VAL A 439 9.51 -6.29 13.30
CA VAL A 439 10.19 -5.48 12.28
C VAL A 439 11.66 -5.87 12.28
N ALA A 440 12.10 -6.46 11.17
CA ALA A 440 13.50 -6.75 10.91
C ALA A 440 14.09 -5.58 10.12
N LEU A 441 15.12 -4.96 10.66
CA LEU A 441 15.79 -3.80 10.07
C LEU A 441 17.16 -4.22 9.54
N ASP A 442 17.46 -3.92 8.29
CA ASP A 442 18.87 -3.91 7.89
C ASP A 442 19.63 -2.81 8.63
N LYS A 443 20.92 -2.96 8.79
CA LYS A 443 21.77 -1.94 9.41
C LYS A 443 22.04 -0.79 8.45
N THR A 444 22.71 -1.09 7.33
CA THR A 444 23.33 -0.11 6.43
C THR A 444 22.26 0.60 5.61
N GLY A 445 22.28 1.94 5.55
CA GLY A 445 21.29 2.73 4.81
C GLY A 445 19.90 2.75 5.45
N THR A 446 19.59 1.85 6.39
CA THR A 446 18.30 1.74 7.07
C THR A 446 18.37 2.33 8.49
N ILE A 447 19.11 1.72 9.42
CA ILE A 447 19.35 2.26 10.77
C ILE A 447 20.41 3.35 10.71
N THR A 448 21.44 3.13 9.88
CA THR A 448 22.55 4.06 9.66
C THR A 448 22.37 4.82 8.34
N SER A 449 23.16 5.87 8.13
CA SER A 449 23.12 6.70 6.93
C SER A 449 23.52 5.94 5.66
N GLY A 450 24.32 4.87 5.79
CA GLY A 450 24.91 4.13 4.68
C GLY A 450 26.13 4.82 4.08
N GLU A 451 26.44 6.00 4.56
CA GLU A 451 27.62 6.78 4.16
C GLU A 451 28.58 6.89 5.36
N PRO A 452 29.79 6.31 5.26
CA PRO A 452 30.79 6.44 6.28
C PRO A 452 31.15 7.91 6.54
N GLN A 453 31.28 8.29 7.81
CA GLN A 453 31.70 9.64 8.22
C GLN A 453 32.87 9.54 9.18
N VAL A 454 33.73 10.57 9.18
CA VAL A 454 34.79 10.69 10.20
C VAL A 454 34.14 11.05 11.52
N THR A 455 34.32 10.19 12.52
CA THR A 455 33.76 10.40 13.88
C THR A 455 34.74 10.93 14.86
N ASP A 456 36.04 10.57 14.74
CA ASP A 456 37.09 10.98 15.67
C ASP A 456 38.38 11.24 14.90
N LEU A 457 39.06 12.32 15.30
CA LEU A 457 40.43 12.67 14.92
C LEU A 457 41.31 12.52 16.18
N VAL A 458 42.25 11.60 16.14
CA VAL A 458 43.17 11.35 17.26
C VAL A 458 44.60 11.60 16.78
N PRO A 459 45.11 12.85 16.89
CA PRO A 459 46.49 13.18 16.50
C PRO A 459 47.51 12.50 17.41
N ALA A 460 48.69 12.23 16.88
CA ALA A 460 49.84 11.79 17.68
C ALA A 460 50.40 12.96 18.49
N ASP A 461 51.23 12.63 19.52
CA ASP A 461 51.86 13.64 20.37
C ASP A 461 52.67 14.66 19.56
N GLY A 462 52.29 15.93 19.66
CA GLY A 462 52.95 17.02 18.97
C GLY A 462 52.48 17.26 17.52
N VAL A 463 51.41 16.58 17.08
CA VAL A 463 50.74 16.77 15.78
C VAL A 463 49.38 17.43 16.00
N SER A 464 49.01 18.37 15.16
CA SER A 464 47.67 18.99 15.20
C SER A 464 46.62 18.13 14.43
N GLU A 465 45.34 18.26 14.77
CA GLU A 465 44.25 17.63 14.00
C GLU A 465 44.29 18.07 12.53
N GLU A 466 44.63 19.33 12.27
CA GLU A 466 44.73 19.87 10.93
C GLU A 466 45.85 19.21 10.12
N GLU A 467 47.00 18.96 10.76
CA GLU A 467 48.14 18.30 10.09
C GLU A 467 47.86 16.82 9.82
N LEU A 468 47.20 16.11 10.75
CA LEU A 468 46.72 14.75 10.54
C LEU A 468 45.74 14.69 9.36
N LEU A 469 44.76 15.58 9.37
CA LEU A 469 43.72 15.59 8.32
C LEU A 469 44.29 15.99 6.95
N LYS A 470 45.26 16.96 6.89
CA LYS A 470 45.95 17.31 5.63
C LYS A 470 46.74 16.13 5.07
N GLY A 471 47.46 15.37 5.94
CA GLY A 471 48.17 14.17 5.54
C GLY A 471 47.23 13.11 5.00
N ALA A 472 46.15 12.84 5.71
CA ALA A 472 45.13 11.89 5.25
C ALA A 472 44.45 12.35 3.96
N PHE A 473 44.08 13.62 3.85
CA PHE A 473 43.46 14.21 2.66
C PHE A 473 44.37 14.05 1.42
N ALA A 474 45.64 14.37 1.56
CA ALA A 474 46.58 14.22 0.44
C ALA A 474 46.73 12.77 -0.03
N LEU A 475 46.70 11.80 0.88
CA LEU A 475 46.82 10.38 0.54
C LEU A 475 45.56 9.80 -0.08
N GLU A 476 44.39 10.13 0.47
CA GLU A 476 43.09 9.52 0.09
C GLU A 476 42.50 10.09 -1.20
N GLN A 477 43.03 11.24 -1.72
CA GLN A 477 42.52 11.87 -2.95
C GLN A 477 42.47 10.96 -4.17
N LYS A 478 43.37 9.94 -4.22
CA LYS A 478 43.42 9.00 -5.33
C LYS A 478 42.83 7.63 -5.00
N SER A 479 42.19 7.52 -3.84
CA SER A 479 41.55 6.32 -3.34
C SER A 479 40.07 6.28 -3.75
N GLU A 480 39.64 5.17 -4.29
CA GLU A 480 38.20 4.92 -4.59
C GLU A 480 37.45 4.26 -3.43
N HIS A 481 38.15 4.02 -2.30
CA HIS A 481 37.57 3.32 -1.16
C HIS A 481 36.47 4.18 -0.46
N PRO A 482 35.34 3.58 -0.05
CA PRO A 482 34.25 4.34 0.63
C PRO A 482 34.72 5.14 1.87
N LEU A 483 35.70 4.59 2.64
CA LEU A 483 36.27 5.28 3.81
C LEU A 483 37.07 6.52 3.43
N ALA A 484 37.67 6.55 2.24
CA ALA A 484 38.36 7.71 1.72
C ALA A 484 37.42 8.90 1.53
N ARG A 485 36.21 8.64 1.01
CA ARG A 485 35.20 9.69 0.78
C ARG A 485 34.87 10.44 2.07
N ALA A 486 34.76 9.73 3.20
CA ALA A 486 34.51 10.35 4.51
C ALA A 486 35.61 11.34 4.90
N ILE A 487 36.88 10.99 4.66
CA ILE A 487 38.03 11.83 4.98
C ILE A 487 38.07 13.05 4.03
N LEU A 488 37.81 12.82 2.74
CA LEU A 488 37.76 13.87 1.71
C LEU A 488 36.65 14.88 2.03
N ALA A 489 35.44 14.42 2.34
CA ALA A 489 34.32 15.28 2.71
C ALA A 489 34.63 16.18 3.91
N LEU A 490 35.19 15.62 5.00
CA LEU A 490 35.56 16.41 6.17
C LEU A 490 36.68 17.44 5.88
N ALA A 491 37.64 17.04 5.04
CA ALA A 491 38.73 17.94 4.66
C ALA A 491 38.23 19.12 3.80
N GLU A 492 37.32 18.87 2.90
CA GLU A 492 36.66 19.89 2.05
C GLU A 492 35.74 20.80 2.89
N GLU A 493 34.98 20.26 3.82
CA GLU A 493 34.16 21.03 4.77
C GLU A 493 35.03 22.01 5.61
N LYS A 494 36.23 21.56 6.05
CA LYS A 494 37.18 22.39 6.76
C LYS A 494 37.99 23.34 5.86
N GLY A 495 37.73 23.34 4.55
CA GLY A 495 38.35 24.23 3.57
C GLY A 495 39.85 23.94 3.35
N LEU A 496 40.30 22.71 3.54
CA LEU A 496 41.68 22.35 3.34
C LEU A 496 42.08 22.31 1.86
N ALA A 497 43.25 22.88 1.54
CA ALA A 497 43.77 22.86 0.16
C ALA A 497 44.21 21.42 -0.21
N ARG A 498 43.96 21.01 -1.44
CA ARG A 498 44.47 19.74 -2.00
C ARG A 498 45.96 19.84 -2.25
N GLU A 499 46.73 18.88 -1.69
CA GLU A 499 48.19 18.75 -1.91
C GLU A 499 48.44 17.54 -2.87
N GLU A 500 49.30 17.74 -3.87
CA GLU A 500 49.68 16.70 -4.79
C GLU A 500 50.60 15.64 -4.16
N VAL A 501 50.32 14.37 -4.44
CA VAL A 501 51.17 13.26 -4.07
C VAL A 501 51.69 12.52 -5.30
N SER A 502 52.94 12.05 -5.19
CA SER A 502 53.63 11.22 -6.17
C SER A 502 53.72 9.77 -5.70
N ASP A 503 54.08 8.84 -6.58
CA ASP A 503 54.37 7.43 -6.28
C ASP A 503 53.22 6.75 -5.49
N PHE A 504 51.94 7.09 -5.83
CA PHE A 504 50.78 6.52 -5.17
C PHE A 504 50.65 5.01 -5.49
N SER A 505 50.47 4.22 -4.45
CA SER A 505 50.26 2.79 -4.52
C SER A 505 49.22 2.33 -3.51
N ALA A 506 48.17 1.66 -3.97
CA ALA A 506 47.20 0.99 -3.12
C ALA A 506 47.69 -0.43 -2.80
N LEU A 507 47.67 -0.80 -1.53
CA LEU A 507 48.03 -2.13 -1.01
C LEU A 507 46.74 -2.85 -0.59
N PRO A 508 46.17 -3.73 -1.45
CA PRO A 508 44.86 -4.34 -1.20
C PRO A 508 44.77 -4.98 0.19
N GLY A 509 43.73 -4.64 0.93
CA GLY A 509 43.48 -5.12 2.30
C GLY A 509 44.38 -4.54 3.40
N ASN A 510 45.36 -3.67 3.07
CA ASN A 510 46.27 -3.08 4.06
C ASN A 510 46.18 -1.56 4.13
N GLY A 511 46.17 -0.84 3.00
CA GLY A 511 46.10 0.63 3.00
C GLY A 511 46.78 1.22 1.78
N LEU A 512 47.28 2.47 1.93
CA LEU A 512 47.79 3.30 0.86
C LEU A 512 49.22 3.79 1.22
N VAL A 513 50.02 3.97 0.18
CA VAL A 513 51.37 4.57 0.30
C VAL A 513 51.54 5.58 -0.84
N ALA A 514 52.11 6.75 -0.55
CA ALA A 514 52.43 7.77 -1.54
C ALA A 514 53.66 8.60 -1.03
N LYS A 515 54.10 9.54 -1.85
CA LYS A 515 55.09 10.52 -1.42
C LYS A 515 54.52 11.95 -1.45
N ARG A 516 54.65 12.68 -0.35
CA ARG A 516 54.27 14.09 -0.21
C ARG A 516 55.55 14.88 0.03
N ASN A 517 55.90 15.82 -0.88
CA ASN A 517 57.11 16.65 -0.76
C ASN A 517 58.38 15.82 -0.56
N GLY A 518 58.48 14.62 -1.20
CA GLY A 518 59.60 13.71 -1.12
C GLY A 518 59.65 12.82 0.13
N LYS A 519 58.71 12.98 1.06
CA LYS A 519 58.54 12.13 2.25
C LYS A 519 57.51 11.04 2.01
N GLU A 520 57.79 9.84 2.53
CA GLU A 520 56.84 8.72 2.43
C GLU A 520 55.64 8.96 3.34
N LEU A 521 54.44 8.99 2.74
CA LEU A 521 53.12 9.10 3.42
C LEU A 521 52.46 7.75 3.36
N CYS A 522 52.02 7.22 4.49
CA CYS A 522 51.38 5.92 4.60
C CYS A 522 50.11 6.02 5.42
N GLY A 523 49.03 5.37 4.93
CA GLY A 523 47.74 5.31 5.63
C GLY A 523 47.12 3.94 5.51
N GLY A 524 46.48 3.43 6.57
CA GLY A 524 45.79 2.16 6.50
C GLY A 524 45.57 1.47 7.84
N ASN A 525 45.49 0.15 7.82
CA ASN A 525 45.21 -0.66 8.99
C ASN A 525 46.43 -0.78 9.93
N ARG A 526 46.22 -1.32 11.14
CA ARG A 526 47.29 -1.56 12.12
C ARG A 526 48.42 -2.40 11.54
N ALA A 527 48.14 -3.44 10.76
CA ALA A 527 49.14 -4.36 10.22
C ALA A 527 50.12 -3.68 9.24
N LEU A 528 49.68 -2.68 8.49
CA LEU A 528 50.52 -1.87 7.62
C LEU A 528 51.32 -0.88 8.39
N ILE A 529 50.68 -0.12 9.31
CA ILE A 529 51.30 1.02 9.97
C ILE A 529 52.41 0.55 10.95
N THR A 530 52.24 -0.57 11.66
CA THR A 530 53.27 -1.14 12.55
C THR A 530 54.57 -1.56 11.83
N LYS A 531 54.54 -1.73 10.50
CA LYS A 531 55.71 -1.97 9.67
C LYS A 531 56.42 -0.68 9.25
N LYS A 532 55.72 0.45 9.33
CA LYS A 532 56.20 1.75 8.81
C LYS A 532 56.52 2.79 9.91
N ALA A 533 55.83 2.70 11.04
CA ALA A 533 55.96 3.66 12.14
C ALA A 533 55.78 2.95 13.49
N VAL A 534 56.25 3.59 14.55
CA VAL A 534 56.09 3.10 15.93
C VAL A 534 54.72 3.56 16.44
N LEU A 535 53.85 2.60 16.76
CA LEU A 535 52.54 2.86 17.35
C LEU A 535 52.67 2.93 18.88
N SER A 536 52.24 4.02 19.51
CA SER A 536 52.22 4.17 20.97
C SER A 536 51.15 3.23 21.58
N LYS A 537 51.47 2.72 22.78
CA LYS A 537 50.51 1.85 23.52
C LYS A 537 49.19 2.52 23.78
N GLN A 538 49.25 3.83 24.09
CA GLN A 538 48.04 4.64 24.31
C GLN A 538 47.16 4.72 23.06
N MET A 539 47.76 4.87 21.88
CA MET A 539 47.01 4.89 20.60
C MET A 539 46.45 3.53 20.26
N GLU A 540 47.12 2.44 20.61
CA GLU A 540 46.57 1.08 20.47
C GLU A 540 45.36 0.85 21.37
N GLU A 541 45.41 1.29 22.60
CA GLU A 541 44.27 1.19 23.54
C GLU A 541 43.08 2.02 23.06
N GLN A 542 43.36 3.24 22.57
CA GLN A 542 42.30 4.07 21.98
C GLN A 542 41.68 3.47 20.70
N ALA A 543 42.50 2.90 19.82
CA ALA A 543 42.03 2.20 18.63
C ALA A 543 41.17 0.99 18.98
N ALA A 544 41.58 0.22 20.00
CA ALA A 544 40.79 -0.90 20.48
C ALA A 544 39.43 -0.44 21.03
N LYS A 545 39.40 0.65 21.80
CA LYS A 545 38.15 1.23 22.31
C LYS A 545 37.25 1.72 21.20
N LEU A 546 37.77 2.45 20.21
CA LEU A 546 36.98 2.92 19.06
C LEU A 546 36.45 1.75 18.23
N SER A 547 37.24 0.68 18.08
CA SER A 547 36.77 -0.56 17.43
C SER A 547 35.65 -1.25 18.22
N GLU A 548 35.68 -1.17 19.56
CA GLU A 548 34.60 -1.66 20.43
C GLU A 548 33.32 -0.84 20.29
N GLU A 549 33.44 0.44 19.94
CA GLU A 549 32.33 1.32 19.65
C GLU A 549 31.78 1.14 18.21
N GLY A 550 32.33 0.20 17.45
CA GLY A 550 31.88 -0.08 16.06
C GLY A 550 32.51 0.83 15.00
N LYS A 551 33.56 1.58 15.37
CA LYS A 551 34.28 2.50 14.48
C LYS A 551 35.46 1.79 13.81
N THR A 552 35.87 2.23 12.63
CA THR A 552 37.05 1.71 11.92
C THR A 552 38.22 2.69 12.05
N PRO A 553 39.24 2.42 12.91
CA PRO A 553 40.41 3.27 13.02
C PRO A 553 41.35 3.06 11.83
N LEU A 554 41.68 4.16 11.15
CA LEU A 554 42.69 4.26 10.10
C LEU A 554 43.89 5.05 10.63
N PHE A 555 45.07 4.48 10.47
CA PHE A 555 46.31 5.08 10.98
C PHE A 555 47.07 5.77 9.87
N PHE A 556 47.69 6.91 10.15
CA PHE A 556 48.46 7.71 9.19
C PHE A 556 49.83 8.03 9.74
N SER A 557 50.86 7.93 8.90
CA SER A 557 52.25 8.26 9.23
C SER A 557 52.95 8.97 8.07
N GLU A 558 53.89 9.85 8.36
CA GLU A 558 54.76 10.51 7.40
C GLU A 558 56.23 10.25 7.79
N ASP A 559 57.03 9.74 6.87
CA ASP A 559 58.46 9.48 7.02
C ASP A 559 58.84 8.74 8.34
N GLY A 560 58.06 7.70 8.66
CA GLY A 560 58.23 6.87 9.84
C GLY A 560 57.69 7.50 11.15
N LYS A 561 57.12 8.69 11.11
CA LYS A 561 56.48 9.31 12.29
C LYS A 561 54.99 9.18 12.21
N MET A 562 54.35 8.79 13.29
CA MET A 562 52.90 8.79 13.39
C MET A 562 52.35 10.21 13.30
N LEU A 563 51.41 10.43 12.38
CA LEU A 563 50.56 11.60 12.36
C LEU A 563 49.35 11.46 13.29
N GLY A 564 48.79 10.27 13.35
CA GLY A 564 47.64 9.99 14.20
C GLY A 564 46.76 8.91 13.64
N MET A 565 45.55 8.87 14.13
CA MET A 565 44.49 7.94 13.76
C MET A 565 43.21 8.71 13.46
N ILE A 566 42.50 8.32 12.41
CA ILE A 566 41.16 8.81 12.04
C ILE A 566 40.18 7.64 12.13
N ALA A 567 39.14 7.79 12.96
CA ALA A 567 38.10 6.80 13.05
C ALA A 567 36.95 7.16 12.09
N VAL A 568 36.54 6.18 11.33
CA VAL A 568 35.41 6.31 10.38
C VAL A 568 34.35 5.30 10.73
N ALA A 569 33.09 5.72 10.75
CA ALA A 569 31.96 4.83 11.01
C ALA A 569 30.74 5.22 10.15
N ASP A 570 29.90 4.25 9.93
CA ASP A 570 28.56 4.47 9.40
C ASP A 570 27.64 4.91 10.57
N VAL A 571 27.25 6.17 10.55
CA VAL A 571 26.59 6.83 11.68
C VAL A 571 25.10 6.50 11.71
N ILE A 572 24.56 6.24 12.89
CA ILE A 572 23.13 6.03 13.12
C ILE A 572 22.35 7.30 12.75
N LYS A 573 21.27 7.16 11.97
CA LYS A 573 20.38 8.29 11.66
C LYS A 573 19.77 8.85 12.94
N GLU A 574 19.62 10.15 13.00
CA GLU A 574 19.12 10.87 14.20
C GLU A 574 17.73 10.37 14.65
N ASP A 575 16.89 9.98 13.69
CA ASP A 575 15.53 9.51 13.95
C ASP A 575 15.43 8.03 14.31
N SER A 576 16.50 7.21 14.09
CA SER A 576 16.46 5.75 14.27
C SER A 576 16.13 5.30 15.69
N PRO A 577 16.77 5.83 16.76
CA PRO A 577 16.43 5.41 18.13
C PRO A 577 14.99 5.74 18.51
N ARG A 578 14.49 6.89 18.04
CA ARG A 578 13.11 7.29 18.24
C ARG A 578 12.15 6.38 17.51
N ALA A 579 12.43 6.04 16.26
CA ALA A 579 11.60 5.14 15.45
C ALA A 579 11.50 3.74 16.05
N VAL A 580 12.63 3.19 16.52
CA VAL A 580 12.68 1.91 17.24
C VAL A 580 11.81 1.96 18.50
N LYS A 581 11.91 3.04 19.28
CA LYS A 581 11.11 3.21 20.49
C LYS A 581 9.61 3.32 20.18
N GLU A 582 9.23 3.99 19.11
CA GLU A 582 7.84 4.08 18.66
C GLU A 582 7.29 2.71 18.27
N LEU A 583 8.06 1.88 17.54
CA LEU A 583 7.67 0.51 17.21
C LEU A 583 7.47 -0.36 18.48
N GLN A 584 8.40 -0.29 19.42
CA GLN A 584 8.29 -0.99 20.70
C GLN A 584 7.07 -0.54 21.52
N ASN A 585 6.73 0.75 21.51
CA ASN A 585 5.54 1.29 22.15
C ASN A 585 4.25 0.75 21.52
N MET A 586 4.27 0.39 20.22
CA MET A 586 3.18 -0.27 19.54
C MET A 586 3.08 -1.78 19.84
N GLY A 587 3.97 -2.34 20.66
CA GLY A 587 4.08 -3.77 20.97
C GLY A 587 4.73 -4.57 19.84
N ILE A 588 5.52 -3.94 18.96
CA ILE A 588 6.24 -4.59 17.86
C ILE A 588 7.67 -4.85 18.32
N ARG A 589 8.17 -6.04 18.04
CA ARG A 589 9.58 -6.40 18.27
C ARG A 589 10.46 -5.91 17.14
N VAL A 590 11.60 -5.35 17.49
CA VAL A 590 12.56 -4.79 16.54
C VAL A 590 13.85 -5.60 16.56
N VAL A 591 14.20 -6.18 15.42
CA VAL A 591 15.38 -7.02 15.21
C VAL A 591 16.29 -6.35 14.21
N MET A 592 17.57 -6.22 14.50
CA MET A 592 18.56 -5.72 13.54
C MET A 592 19.29 -6.89 12.87
N LEU A 593 19.39 -6.85 11.54
CA LEU A 593 20.16 -7.80 10.73
C LEU A 593 21.39 -7.09 10.16
N THR A 594 22.56 -7.72 10.24
CA THR A 594 23.79 -7.16 9.68
C THR A 594 24.83 -8.24 9.34
N GLY A 595 25.63 -7.99 8.32
CA GLY A 595 26.80 -8.78 7.98
C GLY A 595 28.02 -8.49 8.86
N ASP A 596 27.95 -7.46 9.72
CA ASP A 596 29.06 -7.10 10.61
C ASP A 596 29.35 -8.18 11.64
N ASN A 597 30.56 -8.09 12.22
CA ASN A 597 30.91 -8.93 13.36
C ASN A 597 30.00 -8.62 14.56
N GLU A 598 29.84 -9.59 15.46
CA GLU A 598 28.93 -9.54 16.58
C GLU A 598 29.18 -8.34 17.53
N ARG A 599 30.45 -7.95 17.74
CA ARG A 599 30.83 -6.85 18.63
C ARG A 599 30.32 -5.51 18.09
N THR A 600 30.61 -5.21 16.83
CA THR A 600 30.15 -3.98 16.16
C THR A 600 28.63 -3.95 16.08
N ALA A 601 28.02 -5.06 15.70
CA ALA A 601 26.58 -5.18 15.57
C ALA A 601 25.85 -4.90 16.91
N ARG A 602 26.35 -5.47 18.02
CA ARG A 602 25.78 -5.23 19.35
C ARG A 602 25.94 -3.78 19.82
N ALA A 603 27.07 -3.13 19.50
CA ALA A 603 27.29 -1.72 19.85
C ALA A 603 26.25 -0.82 19.15
N ILE A 604 26.07 -1.00 17.84
CA ILE A 604 25.09 -0.25 17.04
C ILE A 604 23.65 -0.57 17.47
N GLY A 605 23.34 -1.86 17.70
CA GLY A 605 22.02 -2.28 18.17
C GLY A 605 21.64 -1.69 19.53
N ALA A 606 22.59 -1.59 20.46
CA ALA A 606 22.41 -0.94 21.75
C ALA A 606 22.15 0.57 21.61
N GLN A 607 22.87 1.26 20.72
CA GLN A 607 22.67 2.68 20.45
C GLN A 607 21.30 2.93 19.76
N ALA A 608 20.89 2.08 18.84
CA ALA A 608 19.58 2.14 18.19
C ALA A 608 18.44 1.70 19.12
N GLY A 609 18.72 0.93 20.17
CA GLY A 609 17.76 0.43 21.15
C GLY A 609 16.91 -0.73 20.66
N VAL A 610 17.38 -1.54 19.70
CA VAL A 610 16.67 -2.70 19.19
C VAL A 610 16.49 -3.82 20.23
N ASP A 611 15.51 -4.70 20.05
CA ASP A 611 15.25 -5.80 21.00
C ASP A 611 16.23 -6.96 20.82
N GLU A 612 16.68 -7.22 19.58
CA GLU A 612 17.54 -8.34 19.20
C GLU A 612 18.50 -7.92 18.09
N VAL A 613 19.69 -8.52 18.07
CA VAL A 613 20.72 -8.28 17.04
C VAL A 613 21.17 -9.63 16.47
N ILE A 614 21.06 -9.80 15.17
CA ILE A 614 21.54 -10.97 14.44
C ILE A 614 22.69 -10.52 13.54
N ALA A 615 23.91 -10.86 13.97
CA ALA A 615 25.16 -10.46 13.34
C ALA A 615 25.71 -11.56 12.41
N GLY A 616 26.68 -11.19 11.55
CA GLY A 616 27.38 -12.13 10.67
C GLY A 616 26.49 -12.75 9.57
N VAL A 617 25.37 -12.11 9.25
CA VAL A 617 24.42 -12.62 8.23
C VAL A 617 24.85 -12.15 6.86
N LEU A 618 25.33 -13.08 6.03
CA LEU A 618 25.62 -12.80 4.63
C LEU A 618 24.33 -12.45 3.87
N PRO A 619 24.40 -11.75 2.72
CA PRO A 619 23.23 -11.36 1.94
C PRO A 619 22.28 -12.53 1.67
N ASP A 620 22.81 -13.69 1.24
CA ASP A 620 22.01 -14.89 0.96
C ASP A 620 21.40 -15.53 2.23
N GLY A 621 21.96 -15.26 3.41
CA GLY A 621 21.49 -15.75 4.70
C GLY A 621 20.31 -14.93 5.28
N LYS A 622 20.11 -13.69 4.84
CA LYS A 622 19.04 -12.82 5.36
C LYS A 622 17.65 -13.42 5.14
N GLU A 623 17.41 -14.03 3.99
CA GLU A 623 16.15 -14.70 3.68
C GLU A 623 15.85 -15.83 4.67
N ALA A 624 16.84 -16.66 5.00
CA ALA A 624 16.67 -17.77 5.94
C ALA A 624 16.33 -17.25 7.35
N VAL A 625 16.93 -16.13 7.77
CA VAL A 625 16.59 -15.48 9.05
C VAL A 625 15.14 -14.98 9.05
N ILE A 626 14.72 -14.30 7.99
CA ILE A 626 13.33 -13.83 7.83
C ILE A 626 12.36 -15.01 7.89
N SER A 627 12.64 -16.11 7.20
CA SER A 627 11.80 -17.30 7.19
C SER A 627 11.62 -17.88 8.61
N ARG A 628 12.68 -17.94 9.41
CA ARG A 628 12.59 -18.36 10.84
C ARG A 628 11.82 -17.37 11.69
N LEU A 629 11.98 -16.07 11.50
CA LEU A 629 11.21 -15.05 12.21
C LEU A 629 9.71 -15.15 11.91
N LYS A 630 9.34 -15.53 10.69
CA LYS A 630 7.93 -15.73 10.27
C LYS A 630 7.24 -16.87 11.02
N GLU A 631 7.96 -17.87 11.50
CA GLU A 631 7.41 -18.92 12.37
C GLU A 631 6.96 -18.38 13.73
N LYS A 632 7.62 -17.29 14.20
CA LYS A 632 7.33 -16.64 15.48
C LYS A 632 6.22 -15.59 15.38
N GLY A 633 6.03 -14.96 14.22
CA GLY A 633 5.02 -13.93 14.02
C GLY A 633 5.03 -13.30 12.65
N LYS A 634 4.22 -12.24 12.47
CA LYS A 634 4.15 -11.49 11.22
C LYS A 634 5.31 -10.53 11.09
N VAL A 635 6.15 -10.74 10.08
CA VAL A 635 7.42 -10.05 9.88
C VAL A 635 7.31 -9.00 8.79
N ALA A 636 7.75 -7.78 9.10
CA ALA A 636 8.10 -6.78 8.10
C ALA A 636 9.63 -6.67 8.02
N MET A 637 10.20 -6.80 6.82
CA MET A 637 11.62 -6.54 6.54
C MET A 637 11.76 -5.12 5.99
N VAL A 638 12.71 -4.36 6.53
CA VAL A 638 13.05 -3.00 6.06
C VAL A 638 14.48 -3.00 5.58
N GLY A 639 14.70 -2.55 4.35
CA GLY A 639 16.02 -2.44 3.73
C GLY A 639 16.04 -1.38 2.62
N ASP A 640 17.22 -0.99 2.16
CA ASP A 640 17.42 0.06 1.15
C ASP A 640 18.03 -0.46 -0.16
N GLY A 641 18.57 -1.67 -0.17
CA GLY A 641 19.50 -2.15 -1.17
C GLY A 641 19.09 -3.37 -1.97
N ILE A 642 19.88 -3.58 -3.03
CA ILE A 642 19.81 -4.78 -3.90
C ILE A 642 20.00 -6.06 -3.09
N ASN A 643 20.89 -6.00 -2.07
CA ASN A 643 21.24 -7.13 -1.23
C ASN A 643 20.09 -7.62 -0.34
N ASP A 644 19.09 -6.78 -0.12
CA ASP A 644 17.93 -7.09 0.72
C ASP A 644 16.72 -7.61 -0.07
N ALA A 645 16.74 -7.55 -1.40
CA ALA A 645 15.62 -7.92 -2.24
C ALA A 645 15.07 -9.34 -1.96
N PRO A 646 15.90 -10.38 -1.77
CA PRO A 646 15.40 -11.71 -1.38
C PRO A 646 14.69 -11.70 -0.03
N ALA A 647 15.26 -11.02 0.96
CA ALA A 647 14.68 -10.89 2.31
C ALA A 647 13.38 -10.07 2.32
N LEU A 648 13.33 -8.96 1.55
CA LEU A 648 12.14 -8.14 1.36
C LEU A 648 10.99 -8.95 0.76
N THR A 649 11.28 -9.76 -0.28
CA THR A 649 10.28 -10.61 -0.94
C THR A 649 9.82 -11.77 -0.06
N SER A 650 10.71 -12.34 0.75
CA SER A 650 10.42 -13.46 1.64
C SER A 650 9.59 -13.07 2.86
N ALA A 651 9.66 -11.81 3.32
CA ALA A 651 8.90 -11.31 4.47
C ALA A 651 7.38 -11.34 4.24
N ASP A 652 6.57 -11.22 5.31
CA ASP A 652 5.12 -10.99 5.14
C ASP A 652 4.86 -9.63 4.50
N ILE A 653 5.74 -8.65 4.76
CA ILE A 653 5.78 -7.32 4.17
C ILE A 653 7.24 -6.89 3.97
N GLY A 654 7.61 -6.57 2.74
CA GLY A 654 8.85 -5.89 2.40
C GLY A 654 8.64 -4.38 2.39
N ILE A 655 9.52 -3.62 3.05
CA ILE A 655 9.50 -2.16 3.10
C ILE A 655 10.84 -1.63 2.57
N ALA A 656 10.83 -0.98 1.42
CA ALA A 656 11.99 -0.28 0.90
C ALA A 656 12.05 1.13 1.49
N ILE A 657 13.23 1.55 2.00
CA ILE A 657 13.46 2.86 2.61
C ILE A 657 14.39 3.70 1.74
N GLY A 658 14.05 5.00 1.60
CA GLY A 658 14.74 5.90 0.68
C GLY A 658 14.30 5.70 -0.77
N ALA A 659 14.64 6.61 -1.66
CA ALA A 659 14.45 6.43 -3.11
C ALA A 659 15.43 5.35 -3.65
N GLY A 660 15.42 4.18 -3.02
CA GLY A 660 16.33 3.06 -3.21
C GLY A 660 16.51 2.64 -4.68
N THR A 661 17.32 1.64 -4.89
CA THR A 661 17.51 1.06 -6.24
C THR A 661 16.18 0.53 -6.78
N ASP A 662 15.98 0.61 -8.09
CA ASP A 662 14.78 0.10 -8.76
C ASP A 662 14.46 -1.35 -8.33
N ILE A 663 15.49 -2.17 -8.07
CA ILE A 663 15.36 -3.55 -7.61
C ILE A 663 14.74 -3.65 -6.21
N ALA A 664 15.15 -2.78 -5.26
CA ALA A 664 14.55 -2.76 -3.92
C ALA A 664 13.10 -2.28 -3.97
N ILE A 665 12.84 -1.26 -4.82
CA ILE A 665 11.48 -0.78 -5.08
C ILE A 665 10.64 -1.93 -5.63
N ASP A 666 11.13 -2.70 -6.61
CA ASP A 666 10.38 -3.81 -7.21
C ASP A 666 10.11 -4.96 -6.23
N ALA A 667 11.05 -5.28 -5.37
CA ALA A 667 10.94 -6.37 -4.39
C ALA A 667 10.03 -6.04 -3.20
N ALA A 668 9.87 -4.74 -2.84
CA ALA A 668 9.13 -4.32 -1.66
C ALA A 668 7.62 -4.24 -1.91
N ASP A 669 6.84 -4.41 -0.85
CA ASP A 669 5.38 -4.19 -0.78
C ASP A 669 5.03 -2.74 -0.46
N VAL A 670 5.90 -2.06 0.30
CA VAL A 670 5.75 -0.67 0.73
C VAL A 670 7.04 0.07 0.38
N VAL A 671 6.89 1.25 -0.20
CA VAL A 671 8.03 2.12 -0.56
C VAL A 671 7.93 3.40 0.25
N LEU A 672 8.98 3.71 1.00
CA LEU A 672 9.15 4.95 1.72
C LEU A 672 10.10 5.84 0.93
N MET A 673 9.59 6.95 0.39
CA MET A 673 10.35 7.84 -0.48
C MET A 673 11.50 8.55 0.24
N LYS A 674 11.37 8.69 1.56
CA LYS A 674 12.39 9.31 2.41
C LYS A 674 13.27 8.26 3.03
N SER A 675 14.54 8.61 3.24
CA SER A 675 15.48 7.77 3.97
C SER A 675 15.37 7.97 5.49
N ARG A 676 14.13 7.96 6.03
CA ARG A 676 13.86 8.14 7.47
C ARG A 676 13.24 6.90 8.06
N LEU A 677 13.84 6.38 9.11
CA LEU A 677 13.30 5.20 9.79
C LEU A 677 11.96 5.49 10.48
N SER A 678 11.71 6.75 10.88
CA SER A 678 10.44 7.21 11.48
C SER A 678 9.22 7.06 10.58
N ASP A 679 9.41 6.88 9.26
CA ASP A 679 8.32 6.62 8.33
C ASP A 679 7.81 5.16 8.42
N VAL A 680 8.60 4.22 8.96
CA VAL A 680 8.16 2.84 9.20
C VAL A 680 7.04 2.77 10.25
N PRO A 681 7.20 3.29 11.48
CA PRO A 681 6.10 3.35 12.43
C PRO A 681 4.92 4.19 11.91
N ALA A 682 5.16 5.24 11.12
CA ALA A 682 4.11 6.05 10.51
C ALA A 682 3.28 5.24 9.50
N ALA A 683 3.90 4.42 8.65
CA ALA A 683 3.23 3.52 7.72
C ALA A 683 2.35 2.49 8.45
N ILE A 684 2.87 1.89 9.52
CA ILE A 684 2.12 0.94 10.35
C ILE A 684 0.92 1.61 11.03
N ARG A 685 1.08 2.86 11.53
CA ARG A 685 -0.02 3.66 12.10
C ARG A 685 -1.12 3.92 11.09
N LEU A 686 -0.75 4.38 9.90
CA LEU A 686 -1.69 4.65 8.82
C LEU A 686 -2.47 3.38 8.45
N SER A 687 -1.77 2.27 8.28
CA SER A 687 -2.39 0.98 8.00
C SER A 687 -3.38 0.59 9.10
N ARG A 688 -2.99 0.66 10.38
CA ARG A 688 -3.88 0.37 11.53
C ARG A 688 -5.08 1.29 11.60
N ALA A 689 -4.90 2.59 11.30
CA ALA A 689 -6.00 3.56 11.24
C ALA A 689 -6.98 3.23 10.12
N THR A 690 -6.46 2.85 8.93
CA THR A 690 -7.27 2.43 7.79
C THR A 690 -8.04 1.15 8.09
N LEU A 691 -7.40 0.14 8.68
CA LEU A 691 -8.07 -1.10 9.09
C LEU A 691 -9.18 -0.84 10.13
N ARG A 692 -8.92 0.01 11.11
CA ARG A 692 -9.96 0.41 12.09
C ARG A 692 -11.13 1.08 11.40
N ASN A 693 -10.87 1.99 10.48
CA ASN A 693 -11.90 2.68 9.70
C ASN A 693 -12.73 1.68 8.88
N ILE A 694 -12.09 0.68 8.27
CA ILE A 694 -12.80 -0.41 7.56
C ILE A 694 -13.71 -1.18 8.51
N HIS A 695 -13.23 -1.56 9.71
CA HIS A 695 -14.05 -2.28 10.69
C HIS A 695 -15.24 -1.43 11.17
N GLU A 696 -15.03 -0.13 11.41
CA GLU A 696 -16.10 0.80 11.78
C GLU A 696 -17.14 0.91 10.65
N ASN A 697 -16.70 1.02 9.39
CA ASN A 697 -17.57 1.06 8.24
C ASN A 697 -18.40 -0.21 8.09
N LEU A 698 -17.76 -1.38 8.23
CA LEU A 698 -18.44 -2.68 8.15
C LEU A 698 -19.43 -2.84 9.31
N PHE A 699 -19.05 -2.44 10.53
CA PHE A 699 -19.97 -2.47 11.69
C PHE A 699 -21.24 -1.66 11.42
N TRP A 700 -21.11 -0.42 10.97
CA TRP A 700 -22.24 0.42 10.66
C TRP A 700 -23.08 -0.11 9.50
N ALA A 701 -22.44 -0.66 8.46
CA ALA A 701 -23.14 -1.28 7.33
C ALA A 701 -23.98 -2.52 7.73
N PHE A 702 -23.55 -3.27 8.76
CA PHE A 702 -24.27 -4.46 9.21
C PHE A 702 -25.31 -4.15 10.29
N ILE A 703 -24.97 -3.37 11.33
CA ILE A 703 -25.87 -3.13 12.47
C ILE A 703 -27.15 -2.47 12.02
N TYR A 704 -27.06 -1.58 11.04
CA TYR A 704 -28.20 -0.94 10.42
C TYR A 704 -29.21 -1.94 9.82
N ASN A 705 -28.71 -2.94 9.08
CA ASN A 705 -29.55 -3.97 8.50
C ASN A 705 -30.10 -4.94 9.58
N ILE A 706 -29.30 -5.29 10.59
CA ILE A 706 -29.74 -6.19 11.69
C ILE A 706 -30.92 -5.59 12.45
N ILE A 707 -30.94 -4.29 12.65
CA ILE A 707 -32.04 -3.58 13.34
C ILE A 707 -33.18 -3.31 12.34
N GLY A 708 -32.87 -2.89 11.12
CA GLY A 708 -33.84 -2.43 10.14
C GLY A 708 -34.71 -3.54 9.57
N ILE A 709 -34.15 -4.72 9.28
CA ILE A 709 -34.89 -5.82 8.67
C ILE A 709 -36.05 -6.31 9.57
N PRO A 710 -35.87 -6.62 10.87
CA PRO A 710 -36.94 -6.99 11.76
C PRO A 710 -38.01 -5.89 11.90
N LEU A 711 -37.57 -4.62 11.95
CA LEU A 711 -38.50 -3.48 12.01
C LEU A 711 -39.35 -3.37 10.74
N ALA A 712 -38.71 -3.51 9.56
CA ALA A 712 -39.39 -3.50 8.27
C ALA A 712 -40.34 -4.69 8.09
N ALA A 713 -39.94 -5.86 8.54
CA ALA A 713 -40.78 -7.07 8.52
C ALA A 713 -42.00 -6.95 9.48
N GLY A 714 -42.00 -5.97 10.37
CA GLY A 714 -43.12 -5.71 11.29
C GLY A 714 -43.10 -6.59 12.54
N VAL A 715 -41.96 -7.16 12.95
CA VAL A 715 -41.84 -8.01 14.16
C VAL A 715 -42.36 -7.28 15.41
N TRP A 716 -42.20 -5.96 15.47
CA TRP A 716 -42.58 -5.14 16.61
C TRP A 716 -44.04 -4.58 16.52
N ILE A 717 -44.77 -4.86 15.42
CA ILE A 717 -46.14 -4.38 15.25
C ILE A 717 -47.06 -4.97 16.35
N PRO A 718 -47.04 -6.30 16.63
CA PRO A 718 -47.92 -6.88 17.65
C PRO A 718 -47.66 -6.37 19.07
N LEU A 719 -46.42 -5.95 19.37
CA LEU A 719 -46.00 -5.52 20.70
C LEU A 719 -46.15 -4.01 20.92
N PHE A 720 -45.75 -3.21 19.93
CA PHE A 720 -45.61 -1.75 20.07
C PHE A 720 -46.41 -0.96 19.01
N GLY A 721 -47.01 -1.62 18.04
CA GLY A 721 -47.69 -0.95 16.92
C GLY A 721 -46.74 -0.22 15.95
N TRP A 722 -45.41 -0.47 16.02
CA TRP A 722 -44.42 0.23 15.20
C TRP A 722 -44.45 -0.25 13.77
N LYS A 723 -44.89 0.60 12.85
CA LYS A 723 -44.97 0.34 11.41
C LYS A 723 -43.89 1.15 10.69
N LEU A 724 -43.00 0.51 9.97
CA LEU A 724 -42.02 1.21 9.13
C LEU A 724 -42.61 1.40 7.71
N ASN A 725 -42.70 2.63 7.25
CA ASN A 725 -43.01 2.91 5.86
C ASN A 725 -41.79 2.64 4.96
N PRO A 726 -41.94 2.01 3.76
CA PRO A 726 -40.85 1.76 2.83
C PRO A 726 -39.98 2.98 2.49
N MET A 727 -40.57 4.18 2.48
CA MET A 727 -39.87 5.44 2.21
C MET A 727 -38.79 5.75 3.26
N PHE A 728 -39.10 5.54 4.56
CA PHE A 728 -38.09 5.74 5.61
C PHE A 728 -36.97 4.72 5.51
N GLY A 729 -37.26 3.50 5.07
CA GLY A 729 -36.25 2.48 4.75
C GLY A 729 -35.28 2.95 3.67
N ALA A 730 -35.78 3.52 2.57
CA ALA A 730 -34.98 4.06 1.48
C ALA A 730 -34.13 5.28 1.89
N ALA A 731 -34.70 6.18 2.70
CA ALA A 731 -33.97 7.35 3.25
C ALA A 731 -32.81 6.91 4.14
N ALA A 732 -33.07 6.01 5.07
CA ALA A 732 -32.11 5.51 6.01
C ALA A 732 -30.96 4.74 5.30
N MET A 733 -31.27 3.97 4.24
CA MET A 733 -30.29 3.32 3.39
C MET A 733 -29.36 4.33 2.70
N SER A 734 -29.89 5.40 2.15
CA SER A 734 -29.11 6.46 1.49
C SER A 734 -28.16 7.15 2.49
N LEU A 735 -28.64 7.39 3.72
CA LEU A 735 -27.84 7.97 4.80
C LEU A 735 -26.72 7.03 5.24
N SER A 736 -26.93 5.72 5.27
CA SER A 736 -25.92 4.73 5.62
C SER A 736 -24.69 4.81 4.70
N SER A 737 -24.90 4.87 3.39
CA SER A 737 -23.81 5.02 2.42
C SER A 737 -23.04 6.34 2.61
N PHE A 738 -23.75 7.43 2.90
CA PHE A 738 -23.14 8.72 3.21
C PHE A 738 -22.27 8.66 4.47
N CYS A 739 -22.75 8.02 5.53
CA CYS A 739 -22.00 7.86 6.78
C CYS A 739 -20.70 7.07 6.58
N VAL A 740 -20.75 5.97 5.83
CA VAL A 740 -19.56 5.14 5.53
C VAL A 740 -18.50 5.96 4.80
N VAL A 741 -18.88 6.72 3.77
CA VAL A 741 -17.93 7.53 3.03
C VAL A 741 -17.39 8.69 3.86
N THR A 742 -18.24 9.37 4.63
CA THR A 742 -17.81 10.46 5.51
C THR A 742 -16.83 9.93 6.57
N ASN A 743 -17.07 8.74 7.13
CA ASN A 743 -16.15 8.11 8.06
C ASN A 743 -14.80 7.78 7.38
N ALA A 744 -14.81 7.28 6.14
CA ALA A 744 -13.57 7.02 5.40
C ALA A 744 -12.79 8.31 5.11
N LEU A 745 -13.47 9.38 4.71
CA LEU A 745 -12.84 10.70 4.49
C LEU A 745 -12.21 11.30 5.75
N ARG A 746 -12.63 10.87 6.95
CA ARG A 746 -12.01 11.26 8.22
C ARG A 746 -10.54 10.89 8.29
N LEU A 747 -10.10 9.86 7.52
CA LEU A 747 -8.68 9.49 7.42
C LEU A 747 -7.81 10.62 6.86
N ASN A 748 -8.35 11.55 6.07
CA ASN A 748 -7.62 12.73 5.60
C ASN A 748 -7.17 13.68 6.72
N LEU A 749 -7.77 13.57 7.90
CA LEU A 749 -7.42 14.34 9.10
C LEU A 749 -6.44 13.58 10.01
N PHE A 750 -6.02 12.38 9.61
CA PHE A 750 -5.14 11.54 10.40
C PHE A 750 -3.69 12.04 10.32
N ARG A 751 -3.01 12.12 11.47
CA ARG A 751 -1.60 12.52 11.57
C ARG A 751 -0.74 11.28 11.72
N MET A 752 -0.02 10.88 10.65
CA MET A 752 0.77 9.65 10.61
C MET A 752 1.93 9.62 11.63
N HIS A 753 2.55 10.77 11.88
CA HIS A 753 3.73 10.90 12.75
C HIS A 753 3.38 11.21 14.22
N ASP A 754 2.09 11.22 14.58
CA ASP A 754 1.64 11.44 15.96
C ASP A 754 1.60 10.12 16.74
N ALA A 755 2.63 9.86 17.53
CA ALA A 755 2.77 8.67 18.37
C ALA A 755 1.87 8.68 19.62
N SER A 756 1.25 9.82 19.99
CA SER A 756 0.51 9.99 21.26
C SER A 756 -0.70 9.04 21.41
N LYS A 757 -1.21 8.52 20.28
CA LYS A 757 -2.39 7.62 20.22
C LYS A 757 -2.05 6.18 19.92
N ASP A 758 -0.77 5.82 19.96
CA ASP A 758 -0.34 4.45 19.70
C ASP A 758 -0.92 3.47 20.74
N LYS A 759 -1.35 2.33 20.23
CA LYS A 759 -1.85 1.23 21.07
C LYS A 759 -1.04 -0.02 20.80
N ARG A 760 -0.68 -0.72 21.86
CA ARG A 760 -0.05 -2.05 21.77
C ARG A 760 -0.95 -3.04 21.06
N ILE A 761 -0.33 -3.93 20.29
CA ILE A 761 -1.03 -5.06 19.68
C ILE A 761 -1.47 -6.05 20.75
N LYS A 762 -2.59 -6.74 20.50
CA LYS A 762 -3.13 -7.72 21.48
C LYS A 762 -2.27 -8.98 21.61
N ASN A 763 -1.59 -9.38 20.52
CA ASN A 763 -0.75 -10.58 20.45
C ASN A 763 0.72 -10.16 20.33
N GLU A 764 1.23 -9.54 21.40
CA GLU A 764 2.64 -9.15 21.48
C GLU A 764 3.51 -10.41 21.66
N ILE A 765 4.62 -10.47 20.95
CA ILE A 765 5.58 -11.58 21.06
C ILE A 765 6.48 -11.32 22.28
N PRO A 766 6.65 -12.27 23.22
CA PRO A 766 7.59 -12.15 24.31
C PRO A 766 9.03 -11.93 23.82
N LYS A 767 9.84 -11.18 24.56
CA LYS A 767 11.27 -10.97 24.19
C LYS A 767 12.06 -12.29 24.19
N GLU A 768 11.73 -13.18 25.10
CA GLU A 768 12.37 -14.48 25.29
C GLU A 768 12.20 -15.40 24.06
N ASP A 769 11.08 -15.25 23.34
CA ASP A 769 10.79 -16.03 22.12
C ASP A 769 11.57 -15.54 20.89
N LEU A 770 12.21 -14.36 20.95
CA LEU A 770 13.03 -13.83 19.84
C LEU A 770 14.46 -14.35 19.86
N ASN A 771 14.97 -14.84 21.03
CA ASN A 771 16.35 -15.29 21.14
C ASN A 771 16.68 -16.35 20.07
N MET A 772 17.33 -15.88 19.02
CA MET A 772 17.86 -16.71 17.93
C MET A 772 19.29 -17.19 18.24
N THR A 773 19.93 -16.60 19.26
CA THR A 773 21.29 -16.92 19.69
C THR A 773 21.44 -18.32 20.30
N THR A 774 20.33 -18.95 20.72
CA THR A 774 20.35 -20.33 21.24
C THR A 774 20.16 -21.40 20.17
N GLU A 775 19.84 -21.01 18.92
CA GLU A 775 19.58 -21.94 17.79
C GLU A 775 20.44 -21.69 16.55
N GLN A 776 21.48 -20.85 16.61
CA GLN A 776 22.56 -20.96 15.65
C GLN A 776 23.23 -22.29 15.92
N GLY A 777 22.83 -23.32 15.19
CA GLY A 777 23.59 -24.55 15.14
C GLY A 777 25.03 -24.13 14.87
N MET A 778 25.94 -24.38 15.83
CA MET A 778 27.35 -24.14 15.57
C MET A 778 27.70 -24.91 14.32
N VAL A 779 28.05 -24.20 13.26
CA VAL A 779 28.49 -24.83 12.02
C VAL A 779 29.99 -25.01 12.14
N LYS A 780 30.43 -26.26 12.11
CA LYS A 780 31.86 -26.60 12.08
C LYS A 780 32.22 -27.16 10.71
N THR A 781 33.28 -26.64 10.12
CA THR A 781 33.82 -27.16 8.85
C THR A 781 35.02 -28.01 9.13
N MET A 782 34.94 -29.29 8.78
CA MET A 782 36.05 -30.25 8.90
C MET A 782 36.73 -30.44 7.56
N THR A 783 38.04 -30.44 7.52
CA THR A 783 38.81 -30.83 6.37
C THR A 783 39.22 -32.29 6.53
N ILE A 784 38.80 -33.15 5.60
CA ILE A 784 38.93 -34.61 5.69
C ILE A 784 39.68 -35.14 4.47
N GLU A 785 40.74 -35.87 4.70
CA GLU A 785 41.50 -36.59 3.64
C GLU A 785 41.10 -38.09 3.59
N GLY A 786 41.17 -38.65 2.40
CA GLY A 786 40.91 -40.07 2.17
C GLY A 786 39.53 -40.41 1.60
N MET A 787 38.64 -39.39 1.43
CA MET A 787 37.37 -39.58 0.74
C MET A 787 37.57 -39.60 -0.78
N MET A 788 37.26 -40.70 -1.46
CA MET A 788 37.51 -40.86 -2.92
C MET A 788 36.23 -40.92 -3.76
N CYS A 789 35.04 -41.01 -3.18
CA CYS A 789 33.81 -41.18 -3.92
C CYS A 789 32.56 -40.88 -3.08
N GLY A 790 31.40 -40.80 -3.70
CA GLY A 790 30.10 -40.52 -3.03
C GLY A 790 29.69 -41.54 -1.94
N HIS A 791 30.22 -42.77 -1.95
CA HIS A 791 30.02 -43.74 -0.88
C HIS A 791 30.77 -43.33 0.41
N CYS A 792 31.97 -42.74 0.25
CA CYS A 792 32.75 -42.17 1.35
C CYS A 792 31.99 -40.99 1.97
N GLU A 793 31.39 -40.09 1.17
CA GLU A 793 30.56 -39.01 1.64
C GLU A 793 29.38 -39.49 2.47
N ALA A 794 28.62 -40.47 1.95
CA ALA A 794 27.46 -41.03 2.64
C ALA A 794 27.84 -41.71 3.98
N ARG A 795 29.05 -42.37 4.04
CA ARG A 795 29.54 -42.97 5.29
C ARG A 795 29.89 -41.90 6.33
N VAL A 796 30.71 -40.91 5.95
CA VAL A 796 31.09 -39.81 6.84
C VAL A 796 29.86 -39.03 7.30
N LYS A 797 28.92 -38.69 6.39
CA LYS A 797 27.66 -38.02 6.71
C LYS A 797 26.87 -38.81 7.76
N LYS A 798 26.64 -40.08 7.52
CA LYS A 798 25.88 -40.94 8.44
C LYS A 798 26.56 -41.04 9.83
N THR A 799 27.87 -41.06 9.88
CA THR A 799 28.66 -41.15 11.11
C THR A 799 28.54 -39.85 11.90
N LEU A 800 28.64 -38.70 11.22
CA LEU A 800 28.52 -37.39 11.87
C LEU A 800 27.07 -37.12 12.36
N GLU A 801 26.07 -37.47 11.57
CA GLU A 801 24.64 -37.31 11.93
C GLU A 801 24.16 -38.27 13.03
N ALA A 802 24.93 -39.32 13.34
CA ALA A 802 24.66 -40.22 14.45
C ALA A 802 25.17 -39.70 15.81
N ILE A 803 25.94 -38.60 15.84
CA ILE A 803 26.46 -38.00 17.07
C ILE A 803 25.36 -37.16 17.72
N GLU A 804 25.09 -37.37 19.00
CA GLU A 804 24.15 -36.57 19.77
C GLU A 804 24.61 -35.10 19.79
N GLY A 805 23.74 -34.18 19.33
CA GLY A 805 24.07 -32.76 19.15
C GLY A 805 24.43 -32.34 17.72
N VAL A 806 24.41 -33.25 16.75
CA VAL A 806 24.55 -32.95 15.32
C VAL A 806 23.17 -32.93 14.65
N ALA A 807 22.81 -31.81 14.02
CA ALA A 807 21.55 -31.66 13.27
C ALA A 807 21.63 -32.22 11.85
N SER A 808 22.72 -31.92 11.15
CA SER A 808 22.99 -32.36 9.77
C SER A 808 24.46 -32.25 9.45
N ALA A 809 24.90 -33.03 8.44
CA ALA A 809 26.24 -32.92 7.91
C ALA A 809 26.20 -32.92 6.37
N GLU A 810 26.83 -31.92 5.75
CA GLU A 810 27.04 -31.84 4.32
C GLU A 810 28.50 -32.22 4.01
N VAL A 811 28.72 -33.34 3.33
CA VAL A 811 30.03 -33.88 3.07
C VAL A 811 30.30 -33.85 1.57
N SER A 812 31.49 -33.39 1.17
CA SER A 812 31.93 -33.36 -0.22
C SER A 812 33.31 -33.99 -0.36
N HIS A 813 33.44 -35.10 -1.11
CA HIS A 813 34.69 -35.76 -1.44
C HIS A 813 35.52 -34.94 -2.42
N GLU A 814 34.88 -34.17 -3.31
CA GLU A 814 35.55 -33.33 -4.29
C GLU A 814 36.32 -32.17 -3.60
N LYS A 815 35.71 -31.60 -2.54
CA LYS A 815 36.29 -30.50 -1.76
C LYS A 815 37.12 -31.00 -0.58
N GLY A 816 37.01 -32.27 -0.21
CA GLY A 816 37.66 -32.83 0.99
C GLY A 816 37.11 -32.23 2.29
N THR A 817 35.84 -31.82 2.34
CA THR A 817 35.26 -31.12 3.47
C THR A 817 33.94 -31.73 3.96
N ALA A 818 33.69 -31.60 5.27
CA ALA A 818 32.38 -31.84 5.87
C ALA A 818 31.95 -30.61 6.67
N VAL A 819 30.77 -30.05 6.33
CA VAL A 819 30.14 -28.98 7.06
C VAL A 819 29.10 -29.58 8.01
N VAL A 820 29.33 -29.44 9.30
CA VAL A 820 28.52 -30.06 10.37
C VAL A 820 27.72 -28.98 11.07
N THR A 821 26.39 -29.07 11.03
CA THR A 821 25.51 -28.21 11.79
C THR A 821 25.13 -28.86 13.13
N LEU A 822 25.38 -28.19 14.24
CA LEU A 822 25.22 -28.73 15.59
C LEU A 822 23.97 -28.11 16.28
N THR A 823 23.19 -28.90 16.96
CA THR A 823 22.08 -28.46 17.83
C THR A 823 22.52 -28.24 19.28
N ALA A 824 23.68 -28.77 19.69
CA ALA A 824 24.28 -28.62 20.99
C ALA A 824 25.80 -28.54 20.86
N PRO A 825 26.56 -27.97 21.82
CA PRO A 825 28.01 -27.91 21.77
C PRO A 825 28.60 -29.33 21.74
N VAL A 826 29.20 -29.71 20.61
CA VAL A 826 29.99 -30.97 20.46
C VAL A 826 31.46 -30.60 20.34
N SER A 827 32.30 -31.24 21.11
CA SER A 827 33.77 -30.98 21.08
C SER A 827 34.39 -31.42 19.75
N ASP A 828 35.42 -30.72 19.29
CA ASP A 828 36.17 -31.05 18.08
C ASP A 828 36.74 -32.45 18.11
N ASP A 829 37.19 -32.90 19.31
CA ASP A 829 37.73 -34.24 19.52
C ASP A 829 36.71 -35.35 19.27
N VAL A 830 35.44 -35.14 19.61
CA VAL A 830 34.34 -36.10 19.36
C VAL A 830 34.08 -36.24 17.86
N LEU A 831 33.94 -35.11 17.17
CA LEU A 831 33.73 -35.09 15.71
C LEU A 831 34.94 -35.72 14.97
N LYS A 832 36.15 -35.36 15.37
CA LYS A 832 37.37 -35.92 14.80
C LYS A 832 37.47 -37.41 15.01
N THR A 833 37.30 -37.90 16.23
CA THR A 833 37.38 -39.32 16.59
C THR A 833 36.36 -40.16 15.81
N ALA A 834 35.13 -39.64 15.63
CA ALA A 834 34.09 -40.32 14.90
C ALA A 834 34.43 -40.51 13.42
N VAL A 835 35.02 -39.49 12.77
CA VAL A 835 35.44 -39.58 11.36
C VAL A 835 36.69 -40.44 11.20
N GLU A 836 37.68 -40.33 12.09
CA GLU A 836 38.89 -41.14 12.08
C GLU A 836 38.62 -42.63 12.37
N ALA A 837 37.60 -42.96 13.14
CA ALA A 837 37.10 -44.32 13.34
C ALA A 837 36.55 -44.99 12.06
N GLN A 838 36.35 -44.24 10.98
CA GLN A 838 35.91 -44.72 9.67
C GLN A 838 37.07 -44.77 8.67
N ASP A 839 38.33 -44.77 9.11
CA ASP A 839 39.56 -44.79 8.35
C ASP A 839 39.78 -43.55 7.45
N TYR A 840 39.28 -42.39 7.85
CA TYR A 840 39.57 -41.07 7.23
C TYR A 840 40.45 -40.23 8.13
N THR A 841 41.20 -39.29 7.57
CA THR A 841 42.08 -38.39 8.35
C THR A 841 41.50 -36.98 8.41
N VAL A 842 41.28 -36.44 9.62
CA VAL A 842 40.84 -35.05 9.83
C VAL A 842 42.05 -34.14 9.98
N LYS A 843 42.24 -33.17 9.07
CA LYS A 843 43.37 -32.22 9.06
C LYS A 843 43.12 -30.99 9.88
N GLY A 844 41.82 -30.58 10.03
CA GLY A 844 41.48 -29.42 10.83
C GLY A 844 39.94 -29.28 10.94
N ILE A 845 39.51 -28.62 11.99
CA ILE A 845 38.14 -28.24 12.26
C ILE A 845 38.11 -26.74 12.52
N GLN A 846 37.28 -26.01 11.77
CA GLN A 846 37.08 -24.54 11.91
C GLN A 846 35.65 -24.22 12.29
#